data_cb4f0dd91443b92e7415ffb4cc2225b9
#
_entry.id   cb4f0dd91443b92e7415ffb4cc2225b9
#
_cell.length_a   1.000
_cell.length_b   1.000
_cell.length_c   1.000
_cell.angle_alpha   90.00
_cell.angle_beta   90.00
_cell.angle_gamma   90.00
#
_symmetry.space_group_name_H-M   'P 1'
#
loop_
_entity.id
_entity.type
_entity.pdbx_description
1 polymer ?
#
loop_
_entity_poly.entity_id
_entity_poly.type
_entity_poly.pdbx_seq_one_letter_code
_entity_poly.pdbx_strand_id
1 'polypeptide(L)'
;MTLLRACVLCTLVLPFPLSTLAQAPDSTDTYGEQVQLPEITVEAVRSAETEATAPFAVTVRTRSPEEISLTSSTSLDDVLRPLPGIWVNDRHHFALGERISVRGVGYRSNFGVRGVQVLYDGIPLTLPDGQAFLDVVDPAVVRQVELVRSPASVFWGNGSGGVLFLSSSRPGTAPSNRVRVQSGSYGQWQGLLEGGGSVGPWTVHGYASGQRQDGYRAHSQGYRLRAGGTASRSLGPDTHLRVMLAADQQDTENPSSLTREQFESDPSQARPAFVNVNAGKQSSQVQLGATLDHDLGGATLSGTAYALRRVLDNPLNFAFIRYTRWSGGTRLTLRRSQGRVQGGLGIDAGLQSDDRTEFTSTTPRGTPGDEIGLNQLETVLNGSAFGYVRFNATDRLSLTGGLRIDRIRFEAEDRLTRDGDQSGTRTFSAVSPSVGLSFDTGSGQLFAQYSTAFETPTASELSNRPGGGGGFNQEVDPQRTRGFEIGVRGTVAEARLQYDASLYRLEVDDLISAYEDAEGREVYDNLAANTHDGIEASLTWQATPGLEVAARYTGSRFVIEEASDSSLVGNRVPGIPSRRVYLHTEVSNDGWWGRLSGQGVPSYYTNDANTAEAPRYVLVNLTLGHKGIDTRGLTLKPFVAVNNVLDERYAGSVVVNAFGGRYYEPAPERSFSAGLNVVW
;
A
#
# COMPACT_ATOMS: atom_id res chain seq x y z
N MET A 1 6.88 -19.57 32.79
CA MET A 1 5.43 -19.62 32.48
C MET A 1 5.18 -18.99 31.09
N THR A 2 5.81 -19.53 30.06
CA THR A 2 5.87 -18.87 28.72
C THR A 2 5.52 -19.83 27.57
N LEU A 3 4.72 -20.86 27.82
CA LEU A 3 4.40 -21.90 26.83
C LEU A 3 2.89 -22.13 26.59
N LEU A 4 2.01 -21.23 27.05
CA LEU A 4 0.55 -21.46 26.95
C LEU A 4 -0.22 -20.42 26.12
N ARG A 5 0.45 -19.50 25.38
CA ARG A 5 -0.23 -18.49 24.52
C ARG A 5 -0.20 -18.79 23.01
N ALA A 6 0.41 -19.88 22.58
CA ALA A 6 0.56 -20.22 21.15
C ALA A 6 -0.54 -21.12 20.56
N CYS A 7 -1.59 -21.47 21.30
CA CYS A 7 -2.52 -22.54 20.93
C CYS A 7 -3.93 -22.13 20.48
N VAL A 8 -4.21 -20.86 20.16
CA VAL A 8 -5.60 -20.45 19.79
C VAL A 8 -5.82 -20.31 18.27
N LEU A 9 -4.76 -20.30 17.45
CA LEU A 9 -4.92 -20.16 15.98
C LEU A 9 -4.86 -21.50 15.20
N CYS A 10 -4.72 -22.64 15.84
CA CYS A 10 -4.53 -23.93 15.16
C CYS A 10 -5.80 -24.77 14.93
N THR A 11 -7.00 -24.29 15.15
CA THR A 11 -8.23 -25.11 15.07
C THR A 11 -9.24 -24.74 13.99
N LEU A 12 -8.81 -24.04 12.93
CA LEU A 12 -9.66 -23.85 11.74
C LEU A 12 -9.03 -24.51 10.50
N VAL A 13 -8.54 -25.73 10.64
CA VAL A 13 -8.34 -26.63 9.50
C VAL A 13 -9.69 -27.29 9.21
N LEU A 14 -10.47 -26.66 8.34
CA LEU A 14 -11.64 -27.32 7.75
C LEU A 14 -11.13 -28.51 6.92
N PRO A 15 -11.62 -29.73 7.11
CA PRO A 15 -11.31 -30.84 6.24
C PRO A 15 -11.97 -30.58 4.87
N PHE A 16 -11.17 -30.26 3.87
CA PHE A 16 -11.64 -30.24 2.48
C PHE A 16 -11.91 -31.69 2.05
N PRO A 17 -13.11 -32.03 1.62
CA PRO A 17 -13.36 -33.34 1.04
C PRO A 17 -12.62 -33.48 -0.29
N LEU A 18 -11.78 -34.49 -0.41
CA LEU A 18 -11.24 -34.97 -1.67
C LEU A 18 -12.40 -35.51 -2.53
N SER A 19 -12.99 -34.67 -3.37
CA SER A 19 -14.02 -35.11 -4.29
C SER A 19 -13.69 -34.72 -5.72
N THR A 20 -13.45 -35.78 -6.50
CA THR A 20 -13.65 -35.98 -7.95
C THR A 20 -12.99 -35.01 -8.92
N LEU A 21 -12.02 -35.58 -9.63
CA LEU A 21 -11.45 -35.12 -10.89
C LEU A 21 -12.54 -34.64 -11.87
N ALA A 22 -12.67 -33.33 -12.03
CA ALA A 22 -13.33 -32.76 -13.16
C ALA A 22 -12.31 -32.62 -14.29
N GLN A 23 -12.55 -33.27 -15.44
CA GLN A 23 -11.74 -33.16 -16.64
C GLN A 23 -11.66 -31.70 -17.09
N ALA A 24 -10.43 -31.24 -17.35
CA ALA A 24 -10.17 -29.97 -18.01
C ALA A 24 -10.73 -30.02 -19.46
N PRO A 25 -11.34 -28.94 -19.95
CA PRO A 25 -11.69 -28.86 -21.36
C PRO A 25 -10.44 -28.75 -22.23
N ASP A 26 -10.38 -29.55 -23.28
CA ASP A 26 -9.37 -29.51 -24.34
C ASP A 26 -9.32 -28.11 -24.96
N SER A 27 -8.22 -27.41 -24.82
CA SER A 27 -7.97 -26.16 -25.52
C SER A 27 -7.33 -26.45 -26.88
N THR A 28 -8.13 -26.55 -27.90
CA THR A 28 -7.65 -26.41 -29.29
C THR A 28 -7.53 -24.93 -29.61
N ASP A 29 -6.29 -24.42 -29.56
CA ASP A 29 -5.95 -23.07 -29.98
C ASP A 29 -6.26 -22.87 -31.48
N THR A 30 -7.27 -22.05 -31.76
CA THR A 30 -7.47 -21.44 -33.07
C THR A 30 -6.76 -20.09 -33.11
N TYR A 31 -5.63 -20.05 -33.79
CA TYR A 31 -4.92 -18.81 -34.13
C TYR A 31 -5.82 -17.95 -35.03
N GLY A 32 -6.19 -16.76 -34.55
CA GLY A 32 -6.87 -15.78 -35.41
C GLY A 32 -7.83 -14.79 -34.72
N GLU A 33 -8.10 -14.88 -33.42
CA GLU A 33 -8.91 -13.86 -32.74
C GLU A 33 -8.08 -12.67 -32.31
N GLN A 34 -8.53 -11.47 -32.68
CA GLN A 34 -8.02 -10.21 -32.10
C GLN A 34 -8.17 -10.31 -30.58
N VAL A 35 -7.05 -10.34 -29.87
CA VAL A 35 -7.06 -10.27 -28.41
C VAL A 35 -7.55 -8.87 -28.03
N GLN A 36 -8.87 -8.71 -27.91
CA GLN A 36 -9.42 -7.61 -27.15
C GLN A 36 -9.02 -7.86 -25.69
N LEU A 37 -8.15 -7.02 -25.15
CA LEU A 37 -7.90 -7.04 -23.71
C LEU A 37 -9.25 -6.91 -23.00
N PRO A 38 -9.54 -7.75 -22.00
CA PRO A 38 -10.78 -7.64 -21.26
C PRO A 38 -10.89 -6.23 -20.68
N GLU A 39 -12.05 -5.61 -20.84
CA GLU A 39 -12.35 -4.31 -20.26
C GLU A 39 -12.29 -4.43 -18.72
N ILE A 40 -11.19 -3.95 -18.12
CA ILE A 40 -10.94 -4.07 -16.68
C ILE A 40 -11.58 -2.86 -16.01
N THR A 41 -12.65 -3.08 -15.25
CA THR A 41 -13.27 -2.05 -14.42
C THR A 41 -12.32 -1.66 -13.29
N VAL A 42 -12.15 -0.36 -13.06
CA VAL A 42 -11.32 0.16 -11.98
C VAL A 42 -12.16 0.23 -10.69
N GLU A 43 -11.96 -0.73 -9.80
CA GLU A 43 -12.70 -0.79 -8.52
C GLU A 43 -12.29 0.38 -7.58
N ALA A 44 -11.06 0.86 -7.72
CA ALA A 44 -10.51 1.95 -6.93
C ALA A 44 -11.26 3.29 -7.08
N VAL A 45 -12.10 3.48 -8.08
CA VAL A 45 -12.80 4.77 -8.31
C VAL A 45 -14.31 4.74 -8.06
N ARG A 46 -14.86 3.64 -7.54
CA ARG A 46 -16.30 3.51 -7.21
C ARG A 46 -17.26 3.88 -8.36
N SER A 47 -16.78 4.00 -9.57
CA SER A 47 -17.54 4.28 -10.77
C SER A 47 -17.48 3.08 -11.72
N ALA A 48 -18.23 3.12 -12.80
CA ALA A 48 -18.13 2.12 -13.85
C ALA A 48 -16.99 2.43 -14.85
N GLU A 49 -15.99 3.17 -14.39
CA GLU A 49 -14.82 3.52 -15.21
C GLU A 49 -13.93 2.30 -15.40
N THR A 50 -13.37 2.19 -16.58
CA THR A 50 -12.30 1.24 -16.89
C THR A 50 -10.97 1.99 -16.94
N GLU A 51 -9.84 1.27 -16.94
CA GLU A 51 -8.54 1.90 -17.17
C GLU A 51 -8.55 2.72 -18.47
N ALA A 52 -9.24 2.24 -19.50
CA ALA A 52 -9.35 2.90 -20.80
C ALA A 52 -10.25 4.15 -20.81
N THR A 53 -11.14 4.35 -19.83
CA THR A 53 -12.14 5.43 -19.83
C THR A 53 -11.97 6.45 -18.71
N ALA A 54 -11.16 6.17 -17.70
CA ALA A 54 -10.94 7.06 -16.56
C ALA A 54 -10.33 8.41 -16.98
N PRO A 55 -10.87 9.56 -16.53
CA PRO A 55 -10.35 10.89 -16.91
C PRO A 55 -9.13 11.33 -16.08
N PHE A 56 -8.37 10.38 -15.51
CA PHE A 56 -7.19 10.60 -14.66
C PHE A 56 -6.18 9.47 -14.81
N ALA A 57 -4.95 9.68 -14.31
CA ALA A 57 -3.93 8.63 -14.34
C ALA A 57 -4.31 7.48 -13.40
N VAL A 58 -4.52 6.34 -13.98
CA VAL A 58 -4.74 5.06 -13.30
C VAL A 58 -3.91 3.99 -13.98
N THR A 59 -3.39 3.07 -13.19
CA THR A 59 -2.71 1.87 -13.68
C THR A 59 -3.33 0.65 -13.03
N VAL A 60 -3.80 -0.29 -13.83
CA VAL A 60 -4.25 -1.61 -13.40
C VAL A 60 -3.20 -2.62 -13.81
N ARG A 61 -2.60 -3.29 -12.82
CA ARG A 61 -1.59 -4.33 -13.05
C ARG A 61 -2.09 -5.66 -12.53
N THR A 62 -2.33 -6.58 -13.44
CA THR A 62 -2.59 -7.99 -13.12
C THR A 62 -1.29 -8.77 -13.20
N ARG A 63 -0.95 -9.50 -12.15
CA ARG A 63 0.23 -10.39 -12.12
C ARG A 63 -0.09 -11.69 -12.85
N SER A 64 0.83 -12.14 -13.70
CA SER A 64 0.69 -13.42 -14.39
C SER A 64 0.80 -14.60 -13.40
N PRO A 65 0.25 -15.79 -13.74
CA PRO A 65 0.44 -16.99 -12.93
C PRO A 65 1.91 -17.36 -12.72
N GLU A 66 2.76 -17.09 -13.71
CA GLU A 66 4.19 -17.29 -13.66
C GLU A 66 4.85 -16.33 -12.67
N GLU A 67 4.52 -15.05 -12.75
CA GLU A 67 5.00 -14.06 -11.81
C GLU A 67 4.64 -14.43 -10.37
N ILE A 68 3.37 -14.79 -10.12
CA ILE A 68 2.90 -15.17 -8.79
C ILE A 68 3.63 -16.42 -8.28
N SER A 69 3.91 -17.40 -9.16
CA SER A 69 4.49 -18.68 -8.78
C SER A 69 6.00 -18.69 -8.75
N LEU A 70 6.65 -17.89 -9.60
CA LEU A 70 8.10 -18.00 -9.87
C LEU A 70 8.91 -16.80 -9.36
N THR A 71 8.29 -15.82 -8.66
CA THR A 71 9.06 -14.72 -8.06
C THR A 71 9.07 -14.82 -6.53
N SER A 72 10.12 -14.27 -5.93
CA SER A 72 10.21 -14.09 -4.48
C SER A 72 9.33 -12.92 -4.07
N SER A 73 8.09 -13.14 -3.70
CA SER A 73 7.17 -12.09 -3.26
C SER A 73 7.16 -12.00 -1.74
N THR A 74 8.18 -11.40 -1.15
CA THR A 74 8.36 -11.29 0.31
C THR A 74 8.11 -9.90 0.86
N SER A 75 8.16 -8.88 -0.01
CA SER A 75 7.88 -7.47 0.28
C SER A 75 6.82 -6.93 -0.69
N LEU A 76 6.04 -5.94 -0.25
CA LEU A 76 5.13 -5.22 -1.14
C LEU A 76 5.87 -4.41 -2.22
N ASP A 77 7.12 -4.03 -1.99
CA ASP A 77 7.93 -3.42 -3.03
C ASP A 77 8.10 -4.32 -4.26
N ASP A 78 8.21 -5.64 -4.09
CA ASP A 78 8.26 -6.60 -5.22
C ASP A 78 7.03 -6.49 -6.13
N VAL A 79 5.88 -6.13 -5.56
CA VAL A 79 4.59 -6.01 -6.26
C VAL A 79 4.38 -4.60 -6.82
N LEU A 80 4.79 -3.56 -6.08
CA LEU A 80 4.49 -2.15 -6.37
C LEU A 80 5.58 -1.46 -7.20
N ARG A 81 6.84 -1.90 -7.11
CA ARG A 81 7.98 -1.32 -7.82
C ARG A 81 7.77 -1.15 -9.34
N PRO A 82 7.08 -2.06 -10.05
CA PRO A 82 6.80 -1.90 -11.47
C PRO A 82 5.79 -0.81 -11.84
N LEU A 83 5.17 -0.11 -10.87
CA LEU A 83 4.17 0.93 -11.14
C LEU A 83 4.84 2.31 -11.28
N PRO A 84 4.40 3.16 -12.24
CA PRO A 84 4.86 4.53 -12.34
C PRO A 84 4.27 5.40 -11.21
N GLY A 85 4.92 6.50 -10.84
CA GLY A 85 4.41 7.48 -9.88
C GLY A 85 4.36 7.07 -8.41
N ILE A 86 4.68 5.82 -8.09
CA ILE A 86 4.78 5.32 -6.72
C ILE A 86 6.25 5.18 -6.30
N TRP A 87 6.55 5.55 -5.07
CA TRP A 87 7.84 5.34 -4.45
C TRP A 87 7.66 4.51 -3.18
N VAL A 88 8.27 3.34 -3.15
CA VAL A 88 8.24 2.42 -2.02
C VAL A 88 9.62 2.41 -1.37
N ASN A 89 9.68 2.72 -0.09
CA ASN A 89 10.87 2.58 0.73
C ASN A 89 10.76 1.25 1.48
N ASP A 90 11.50 0.24 1.03
CA ASP A 90 11.60 -1.04 1.71
C ASP A 90 12.74 -0.99 2.73
N ARG A 91 12.40 -1.17 3.99
CA ARG A 91 13.36 -1.14 5.10
C ARG A 91 14.06 -2.48 5.30
N HIS A 92 13.60 -3.52 4.62
CA HIS A 92 14.09 -4.90 4.74
C HIS A 92 14.06 -5.46 6.17
N HIS A 93 13.25 -4.86 7.05
CA HIS A 93 12.85 -5.40 8.34
C HIS A 93 11.37 -5.10 8.59
N PHE A 94 10.70 -5.92 9.43
CA PHE A 94 9.23 -5.86 9.53
C PHE A 94 8.71 -4.83 10.56
N ALA A 95 9.56 -4.20 11.35
CA ALA A 95 9.11 -3.39 12.49
C ALA A 95 8.24 -2.19 12.09
N LEU A 96 8.59 -1.48 11.03
CA LEU A 96 7.90 -0.26 10.62
C LEU A 96 7.06 -0.45 9.35
N GLY A 97 7.27 -1.54 8.60
CA GLY A 97 6.67 -1.78 7.29
C GLY A 97 7.25 -0.89 6.20
N GLU A 98 6.71 -1.01 5.01
CA GLU A 98 7.09 -0.20 3.86
C GLU A 98 6.46 1.20 3.96
N ARG A 99 7.22 2.24 3.60
CA ARG A 99 6.68 3.58 3.37
C ARG A 99 6.31 3.73 1.90
N ILE A 100 5.08 4.10 1.65
CA ILE A 100 4.54 4.30 0.30
C ILE A 100 4.27 5.78 0.08
N SER A 101 4.79 6.31 -1.02
CA SER A 101 4.52 7.66 -1.46
C SER A 101 4.04 7.66 -2.92
N VAL A 102 3.01 8.42 -3.22
CA VAL A 102 2.49 8.62 -4.58
C VAL A 102 2.61 10.10 -4.92
N ARG A 103 3.38 10.43 -5.97
CA ARG A 103 3.65 11.82 -6.38
C ARG A 103 4.11 12.73 -5.24
N GLY A 104 4.90 12.18 -4.31
CA GLY A 104 5.42 12.90 -3.16
C GLY A 104 4.51 12.89 -1.94
N VAL A 105 3.24 12.57 -2.06
CA VAL A 105 2.34 12.44 -0.90
C VAL A 105 2.65 11.16 -0.14
N GLY A 106 2.69 11.20 1.18
CA GLY A 106 3.01 10.07 2.06
C GLY A 106 4.49 9.94 2.43
N TYR A 107 5.37 10.83 1.93
CA TYR A 107 6.81 10.77 2.18
C TYR A 107 7.22 10.91 3.66
N ARG A 108 6.40 11.64 4.45
CA ARG A 108 6.66 11.93 5.87
C ARG A 108 6.45 10.74 6.80
N SER A 109 5.78 9.70 6.33
CA SER A 109 5.38 8.58 7.18
C SER A 109 6.59 7.75 7.60
N ASN A 110 6.90 7.69 8.89
CA ASN A 110 7.89 6.76 9.42
C ASN A 110 7.29 5.39 9.76
N PHE A 111 5.98 5.28 9.94
CA PHE A 111 5.26 4.03 10.16
C PHE A 111 3.83 4.10 9.57
N GLY A 112 3.38 3.00 8.96
CA GLY A 112 2.13 2.95 8.21
C GLY A 112 2.16 3.79 6.94
N VAL A 113 1.02 3.91 6.25
CA VAL A 113 0.84 4.71 5.04
C VAL A 113 -0.01 5.93 5.36
N ARG A 114 0.35 7.07 4.81
CA ARG A 114 -0.32 8.36 4.95
C ARG A 114 -0.68 8.91 3.59
N GLY A 115 -1.77 9.68 3.52
CA GLY A 115 -2.15 10.41 2.31
C GLY A 115 -2.56 9.56 1.10
N VAL A 116 -2.52 8.24 1.21
CA VAL A 116 -2.94 7.29 0.17
C VAL A 116 -4.02 6.40 0.75
N GLN A 117 -5.17 6.37 0.11
CA GLN A 117 -6.23 5.42 0.45
C GLN A 117 -5.84 4.02 0.02
N VAL A 118 -5.84 3.08 0.95
CA VAL A 118 -5.51 1.68 0.66
C VAL A 118 -6.73 0.80 0.91
N LEU A 119 -7.02 -0.05 -0.08
CA LEU A 119 -8.05 -1.08 0.02
C LEU A 119 -7.44 -2.46 -0.23
N TYR A 120 -7.95 -3.44 0.48
CA TYR A 120 -7.62 -4.84 0.27
C TYR A 120 -8.90 -5.65 0.06
N ASP A 121 -9.03 -6.29 -1.12
CA ASP A 121 -10.24 -7.00 -1.55
C ASP A 121 -11.55 -6.18 -1.40
N GLY A 122 -11.46 -4.85 -1.66
CA GLY A 122 -12.56 -3.91 -1.57
C GLY A 122 -12.83 -3.33 -0.17
N ILE A 123 -12.13 -3.81 0.86
CA ILE A 123 -12.28 -3.35 2.24
C ILE A 123 -11.16 -2.36 2.58
N PRO A 124 -11.46 -1.19 3.18
CA PRO A 124 -10.46 -0.21 3.55
C PRO A 124 -9.46 -0.74 4.57
N LEU A 125 -8.16 -0.59 4.28
CA LEU A 125 -7.09 -0.63 5.27
C LEU A 125 -6.82 0.76 5.86
N THR A 126 -7.16 1.82 5.11
CA THR A 126 -7.08 3.20 5.63
C THR A 126 -8.21 3.41 6.63
N LEU A 127 -7.83 3.83 7.81
CA LEU A 127 -8.67 4.03 8.97
C LEU A 127 -9.34 5.43 8.97
N PRO A 128 -10.31 5.70 9.84
CA PRO A 128 -10.96 7.01 9.94
C PRO A 128 -10.01 8.19 10.16
N ASP A 129 -8.85 7.99 10.81
CA ASP A 129 -7.81 9.00 11.00
C ASP A 129 -6.89 9.20 9.78
N GLY A 130 -7.08 8.45 8.68
CA GLY A 130 -6.27 8.54 7.47
C GLY A 130 -5.03 7.66 7.44
N GLN A 131 -4.74 6.90 8.51
CA GLN A 131 -3.60 5.97 8.53
C GLN A 131 -3.98 4.60 7.98
N ALA A 132 -3.06 3.96 7.22
CA ALA A 132 -3.20 2.56 6.84
C ALA A 132 -2.03 1.71 7.33
N PHE A 133 -2.33 0.46 7.71
CA PHE A 133 -1.34 -0.57 8.04
C PHE A 133 -1.49 -1.73 7.04
N LEU A 134 -0.37 -2.10 6.40
CA LEU A 134 -0.33 -3.11 5.35
C LEU A 134 0.09 -4.49 5.87
N ASP A 135 0.23 -4.64 7.18
CA ASP A 135 0.74 -5.86 7.83
C ASP A 135 -0.06 -7.12 7.43
N VAL A 136 -1.38 -6.99 7.24
CA VAL A 136 -2.29 -8.08 6.84
C VAL A 136 -2.16 -8.51 5.38
N VAL A 137 -1.50 -7.71 4.53
CA VAL A 137 -1.36 -8.01 3.10
C VAL A 137 -0.17 -8.93 2.89
N ASP A 138 -0.40 -10.11 2.33
CA ASP A 138 0.68 -10.99 1.89
C ASP A 138 1.00 -10.75 0.41
N PRO A 139 2.21 -10.25 0.07
CA PRO A 139 2.60 -10.00 -1.32
C PRO A 139 2.53 -11.23 -2.22
N ALA A 140 2.66 -12.43 -1.65
CA ALA A 140 2.64 -13.68 -2.39
C ALA A 140 1.25 -14.06 -2.92
N VAL A 141 0.17 -13.49 -2.34
CA VAL A 141 -1.21 -13.74 -2.79
C VAL A 141 -1.82 -12.57 -3.55
N VAL A 142 -1.18 -11.40 -3.59
CA VAL A 142 -1.67 -10.27 -4.38
C VAL A 142 -1.65 -10.61 -5.87
N ARG A 143 -2.81 -10.56 -6.51
CA ARG A 143 -3.01 -10.89 -7.94
C ARG A 143 -3.20 -9.68 -8.82
N GLN A 144 -3.81 -8.63 -8.28
CA GLN A 144 -4.06 -7.39 -9.01
C GLN A 144 -3.77 -6.19 -8.11
N VAL A 145 -3.21 -5.18 -8.72
CA VAL A 145 -2.97 -3.87 -8.12
C VAL A 145 -3.60 -2.81 -9.01
N GLU A 146 -4.38 -1.91 -8.41
CA GLU A 146 -4.86 -0.71 -9.07
C GLU A 146 -4.29 0.50 -8.33
N LEU A 147 -3.70 1.40 -9.07
CA LEU A 147 -3.13 2.63 -8.53
C LEU A 147 -3.73 3.84 -9.24
N VAL A 148 -4.56 4.59 -8.54
CA VAL A 148 -5.00 5.93 -8.94
C VAL A 148 -3.98 6.93 -8.44
N ARG A 149 -3.34 7.67 -9.35
CA ARG A 149 -2.22 8.59 -9.08
C ARG A 149 -2.66 10.06 -9.05
N SER A 150 -3.85 10.33 -8.65
CA SER A 150 -4.43 11.68 -8.65
C SER A 150 -5.08 11.95 -7.29
N PRO A 151 -5.19 13.21 -6.86
CA PRO A 151 -6.01 13.53 -5.70
C PRO A 151 -7.41 12.97 -5.87
N ALA A 152 -7.73 11.91 -5.11
CA ALA A 152 -8.95 11.10 -5.28
C ALA A 152 -9.96 11.30 -4.15
N SER A 153 -9.85 12.42 -3.41
CA SER A 153 -10.71 12.67 -2.25
C SER A 153 -12.19 12.68 -2.61
N VAL A 154 -12.57 13.03 -3.83
CA VAL A 154 -13.98 13.00 -4.27
C VAL A 154 -14.62 11.60 -4.09
N PHE A 155 -13.85 10.52 -4.25
CA PHE A 155 -14.36 9.17 -4.06
C PHE A 155 -14.08 8.58 -2.67
N TRP A 156 -12.96 8.97 -2.03
CA TRP A 156 -12.44 8.25 -0.87
C TRP A 156 -12.16 9.13 0.36
N GLY A 157 -12.27 10.47 0.25
CA GLY A 157 -12.05 11.41 1.34
C GLY A 157 -10.55 11.63 1.61
N ASN A 158 -10.14 11.45 2.84
CA ASN A 158 -8.80 11.71 3.37
C ASN A 158 -7.69 10.93 2.61
N GLY A 159 -7.26 11.46 1.45
CA GLY A 159 -6.31 10.80 0.56
C GLY A 159 -5.82 11.69 -0.57
N SER A 160 -4.80 12.52 -0.31
CA SER A 160 -4.30 13.53 -1.24
C SER A 160 -3.37 12.95 -2.33
N GLY A 161 -2.78 11.78 -2.11
CA GLY A 161 -1.89 11.10 -3.07
C GLY A 161 -2.59 10.15 -4.03
N GLY A 162 -3.81 9.72 -3.72
CA GLY A 162 -4.55 8.78 -4.56
C GLY A 162 -5.05 7.53 -3.85
N VAL A 163 -5.24 6.46 -4.63
CA VAL A 163 -5.81 5.19 -4.12
C VAL A 163 -4.97 4.02 -4.57
N LEU A 164 -4.64 3.14 -3.64
CA LEU A 164 -4.01 1.84 -3.88
C LEU A 164 -5.02 0.74 -3.54
N PHE A 165 -5.43 -0.02 -4.55
CA PHE A 165 -6.30 -1.17 -4.39
C PHE A 165 -5.50 -2.45 -4.64
N LEU A 166 -5.55 -3.38 -3.69
CA LEU A 166 -4.86 -4.66 -3.72
C LEU A 166 -5.89 -5.78 -3.68
N SER A 167 -5.79 -6.74 -4.59
CA SER A 167 -6.69 -7.90 -4.65
C SER A 167 -5.93 -9.21 -4.49
N SER A 168 -6.38 -10.06 -3.58
CA SER A 168 -5.87 -11.43 -3.39
C SER A 168 -6.54 -12.45 -4.32
N SER A 169 -7.71 -12.15 -4.82
CA SER A 169 -8.47 -12.98 -5.75
C SER A 169 -8.84 -12.20 -7.01
N ARG A 170 -9.07 -12.91 -8.10
CA ARG A 170 -9.55 -12.32 -9.35
C ARG A 170 -10.95 -12.83 -9.63
N PRO A 171 -11.94 -11.94 -9.89
CA PRO A 171 -13.28 -12.37 -10.28
C PRO A 171 -13.23 -13.29 -11.51
N GLY A 172 -13.99 -14.37 -11.49
CA GLY A 172 -14.13 -15.31 -12.63
C GLY A 172 -12.97 -16.29 -12.82
N THR A 173 -11.90 -16.25 -12.04
CA THR A 173 -10.85 -17.26 -12.09
C THR A 173 -11.00 -18.23 -10.93
N ALA A 174 -11.05 -19.54 -11.22
CA ALA A 174 -10.97 -20.55 -10.18
C ALA A 174 -9.60 -20.47 -9.50
N PRO A 175 -9.53 -20.35 -8.17
CA PRO A 175 -8.26 -20.39 -7.47
C PRO A 175 -7.64 -21.78 -7.63
N SER A 176 -6.37 -21.82 -8.00
CA SER A 176 -5.60 -23.06 -7.97
C SER A 176 -5.14 -23.31 -6.53
N ASN A 177 -5.24 -24.56 -6.09
CA ASN A 177 -4.66 -24.94 -4.82
C ASN A 177 -3.14 -25.02 -4.95
N ARG A 178 -2.41 -24.42 -4.01
CA ARG A 178 -0.96 -24.47 -4.00
C ARG A 178 -0.35 -24.46 -2.62
N VAL A 179 0.77 -25.13 -2.49
CA VAL A 179 1.73 -24.98 -1.39
C VAL A 179 2.98 -24.34 -1.97
N ARG A 180 3.49 -23.33 -1.29
CA ARG A 180 4.77 -22.70 -1.60
C ARG A 180 5.70 -22.82 -0.41
N VAL A 181 6.97 -23.17 -0.68
CA VAL A 181 8.08 -23.08 0.27
C VAL A 181 9.23 -22.35 -0.40
N GLN A 182 9.82 -21.41 0.32
CA GLN A 182 10.94 -20.60 -0.17
C GLN A 182 11.93 -20.38 0.96
N SER A 183 13.23 -20.38 0.62
CA SER A 183 14.32 -20.00 1.52
C SER A 183 15.29 -19.06 0.80
N GLY A 184 16.04 -18.26 1.55
CA GLY A 184 16.98 -17.30 0.99
C GLY A 184 18.06 -16.86 1.97
N SER A 185 18.87 -15.90 1.53
CA SER A 185 19.91 -15.26 2.32
C SER A 185 19.35 -14.65 3.60
N TYR A 186 20.17 -14.42 4.60
CA TYR A 186 19.83 -13.78 5.87
C TYR A 186 18.77 -14.53 6.67
N GLY A 187 18.78 -15.88 6.62
CA GLY A 187 17.82 -16.72 7.33
C GLY A 187 16.38 -16.57 6.85
N GLN A 188 16.15 -16.04 5.65
CA GLN A 188 14.82 -15.86 5.11
C GLN A 188 14.16 -17.22 4.84
N TRP A 189 12.95 -17.38 5.32
CA TRP A 189 12.08 -18.51 5.06
C TRP A 189 10.63 -18.05 4.90
N GLN A 190 9.90 -18.65 3.96
CA GLN A 190 8.49 -18.42 3.76
C GLN A 190 7.78 -19.73 3.40
N GLY A 191 6.64 -19.98 4.06
CA GLY A 191 5.66 -21.00 3.70
C GLY A 191 4.32 -20.38 3.40
N LEU A 192 3.62 -20.87 2.38
CA LEU A 192 2.27 -20.45 2.02
C LEU A 192 1.44 -21.66 1.64
N LEU A 193 0.23 -21.74 2.17
CA LEU A 193 -0.86 -22.58 1.70
C LEU A 193 -1.95 -21.67 1.13
N GLU A 194 -2.39 -21.92 -0.09
CA GLU A 194 -3.45 -21.17 -0.76
C GLU A 194 -4.36 -22.13 -1.49
N GLY A 195 -5.65 -21.85 -1.46
CA GLY A 195 -6.61 -22.65 -2.20
C GLY A 195 -7.99 -22.02 -2.25
N GLY A 196 -8.84 -22.64 -3.04
CA GLY A 196 -10.23 -22.24 -3.14
C GLY A 196 -11.00 -23.04 -4.17
N GLY A 197 -12.26 -22.68 -4.33
CA GLY A 197 -13.19 -23.36 -5.22
C GLY A 197 -14.61 -23.06 -4.85
N SER A 198 -15.53 -23.88 -5.35
CA SER A 198 -16.95 -23.77 -5.03
C SER A 198 -17.30 -24.71 -3.89
N VAL A 199 -17.93 -24.17 -2.83
CA VAL A 199 -18.45 -24.91 -1.68
C VAL A 199 -19.95 -24.64 -1.58
N GLY A 200 -20.76 -25.52 -2.12
CA GLY A 200 -22.19 -25.28 -2.31
C GLY A 200 -22.42 -24.03 -3.17
N PRO A 201 -23.20 -23.04 -2.70
CA PRO A 201 -23.46 -21.82 -3.45
C PRO A 201 -22.37 -20.73 -3.30
N TRP A 202 -21.29 -21.02 -2.56
CA TRP A 202 -20.21 -20.09 -2.30
C TRP A 202 -19.01 -20.34 -3.21
N THR A 203 -18.42 -19.31 -3.73
CA THR A 203 -17.07 -19.32 -4.27
C THR A 203 -16.14 -18.80 -3.18
N VAL A 204 -15.16 -19.62 -2.79
CA VAL A 204 -14.25 -19.31 -1.68
C VAL A 204 -12.81 -19.28 -2.17
N HIS A 205 -12.02 -18.41 -1.58
CA HIS A 205 -10.57 -18.35 -1.70
C HIS A 205 -9.99 -18.10 -0.31
N GLY A 206 -8.93 -18.80 0.04
CA GLY A 206 -8.29 -18.63 1.35
C GLY A 206 -6.80 -18.95 1.28
N TYR A 207 -6.06 -18.35 2.23
CA TYR A 207 -4.62 -18.58 2.38
C TYR A 207 -4.20 -18.53 3.84
N ALA A 208 -3.07 -19.18 4.13
CA ALA A 208 -2.32 -19.04 5.36
C ALA A 208 -0.83 -19.03 5.03
N SER A 209 -0.08 -18.14 5.62
CA SER A 209 1.37 -18.00 5.37
C SER A 209 2.14 -17.73 6.65
N GLY A 210 3.41 -18.16 6.64
CA GLY A 210 4.39 -17.83 7.66
C GLY A 210 5.67 -17.36 7.00
N GLN A 211 6.25 -16.28 7.52
CA GLN A 211 7.51 -15.70 7.07
C GLN A 211 8.41 -15.44 8.27
N ARG A 212 9.69 -15.80 8.14
CA ARG A 212 10.75 -15.50 9.12
C ARG A 212 11.97 -14.99 8.38
N GLN A 213 12.72 -14.15 9.04
CA GLN A 213 14.08 -13.75 8.64
C GLN A 213 14.94 -13.50 9.88
N ASP A 214 16.24 -13.76 9.76
CA ASP A 214 17.23 -13.29 10.74
C ASP A 214 17.62 -11.83 10.44
N GLY A 215 17.49 -11.43 9.17
CA GLY A 215 17.71 -10.08 8.65
C GLY A 215 19.15 -9.80 8.26
N TYR A 216 19.34 -8.80 7.38
CA TYR A 216 20.64 -8.33 6.93
C TYR A 216 21.41 -7.59 8.04
N ARG A 217 20.66 -6.80 8.81
CA ARG A 217 21.22 -5.97 9.89
C ARG A 217 21.16 -6.71 11.21
N ALA A 218 22.11 -6.42 12.10
CA ALA A 218 21.98 -6.77 13.51
C ALA A 218 20.65 -6.24 14.06
N HIS A 219 20.02 -6.99 14.97
CA HIS A 219 18.76 -6.60 15.59
C HIS A 219 17.63 -6.30 14.59
N SER A 220 17.47 -7.17 13.58
CA SER A 220 16.42 -7.09 12.57
C SER A 220 15.68 -8.41 12.32
N GLN A 221 15.82 -9.35 13.27
CA GLN A 221 15.09 -10.60 13.23
C GLN A 221 13.60 -10.37 13.35
N GLY A 222 12.82 -11.18 12.65
CA GLY A 222 11.38 -11.12 12.78
C GLY A 222 10.65 -12.29 12.18
N TYR A 223 9.41 -12.49 12.65
CA TYR A 223 8.47 -13.40 12.02
C TYR A 223 7.10 -12.73 11.82
N ARG A 224 6.38 -13.22 10.82
CA ARG A 224 5.00 -12.85 10.52
C ARG A 224 4.18 -14.09 10.21
N LEU A 225 2.97 -14.15 10.75
CA LEU A 225 1.95 -15.12 10.39
C LEU A 225 0.76 -14.37 9.80
N ARG A 226 0.26 -14.81 8.67
CA ARG A 226 -0.90 -14.20 8.01
C ARG A 226 -1.89 -15.27 7.59
N ALA A 227 -3.18 -14.91 7.64
CA ALA A 227 -4.24 -15.73 7.10
C ALA A 227 -5.34 -14.82 6.57
N GLY A 228 -6.00 -15.23 5.51
CA GLY A 228 -7.08 -14.45 4.96
C GLY A 228 -7.78 -15.15 3.80
N GLY A 229 -8.74 -14.44 3.24
CA GLY A 229 -9.47 -14.91 2.08
C GLY A 229 -10.79 -14.20 1.87
N THR A 230 -11.46 -14.61 0.81
CA THR A 230 -12.75 -14.08 0.37
C THR A 230 -13.75 -15.21 0.17
N ALA A 231 -15.01 -14.92 0.44
CA ALA A 231 -16.14 -15.78 0.09
C ALA A 231 -17.20 -14.94 -0.61
N SER A 232 -17.70 -15.41 -1.74
CA SER A 232 -18.73 -14.71 -2.49
C SER A 232 -19.88 -15.63 -2.87
N ARG A 233 -21.08 -15.06 -2.96
CA ARG A 233 -22.32 -15.77 -3.31
C ARG A 233 -23.34 -14.84 -3.93
N SER A 234 -24.06 -15.31 -4.96
CA SER A 234 -25.31 -14.71 -5.40
C SER A 234 -26.45 -15.13 -4.47
N LEU A 235 -27.14 -14.16 -3.85
CA LEU A 235 -28.31 -14.38 -2.98
C LEU A 235 -29.64 -14.41 -3.78
N GLY A 236 -29.55 -14.21 -5.08
CA GLY A 236 -30.64 -14.16 -6.06
C GLY A 236 -30.08 -13.67 -7.38
N PRO A 237 -30.93 -13.42 -8.40
CA PRO A 237 -30.45 -12.93 -9.70
C PRO A 237 -29.81 -11.53 -9.62
N ASP A 238 -30.29 -10.68 -8.68
CA ASP A 238 -29.94 -9.27 -8.62
C ASP A 238 -29.08 -8.92 -7.40
N THR A 239 -28.69 -9.90 -6.57
CA THR A 239 -27.97 -9.62 -5.32
C THR A 239 -26.71 -10.45 -5.21
N HIS A 240 -25.58 -9.80 -5.03
CA HIS A 240 -24.28 -10.43 -4.84
C HIS A 240 -23.66 -10.03 -3.50
N LEU A 241 -23.26 -11.01 -2.71
CA LEU A 241 -22.56 -10.84 -1.42
C LEU A 241 -21.12 -11.29 -1.54
N ARG A 242 -20.19 -10.46 -1.08
CA ARG A 242 -18.78 -10.80 -0.87
C ARG A 242 -18.43 -10.56 0.59
N VAL A 243 -17.69 -11.48 1.19
CA VAL A 243 -17.12 -11.36 2.54
C VAL A 243 -15.62 -11.53 2.44
N MET A 244 -14.87 -10.75 3.21
CA MET A 244 -13.41 -10.79 3.31
C MET A 244 -12.99 -10.92 4.78
N LEU A 245 -11.97 -11.76 5.02
CA LEU A 245 -11.25 -11.86 6.29
C LEU A 245 -9.76 -11.69 6.02
N ALA A 246 -9.07 -10.90 6.85
CA ALA A 246 -7.62 -10.82 6.88
C ALA A 246 -7.13 -10.75 8.33
N ALA A 247 -6.06 -11.48 8.63
CA ALA A 247 -5.45 -11.50 9.94
C ALA A 247 -3.93 -11.56 9.82
N ASP A 248 -3.23 -10.89 10.76
CA ASP A 248 -1.79 -11.02 10.94
C ASP A 248 -1.39 -11.07 12.41
N GLN A 249 -0.24 -11.67 12.64
CA GLN A 249 0.50 -11.61 13.89
C GLN A 249 1.98 -11.52 13.57
N GLN A 250 2.70 -10.62 14.24
CA GLN A 250 4.13 -10.45 14.05
C GLN A 250 4.84 -10.08 15.34
N ASP A 251 6.12 -10.47 15.40
CA ASP A 251 7.09 -10.06 16.40
C ASP A 251 8.42 -9.79 15.70
N THR A 252 8.95 -8.57 15.85
CA THR A 252 10.04 -8.10 15.01
C THR A 252 10.93 -7.14 15.78
N GLU A 253 12.23 -7.25 15.58
CA GLU A 253 13.24 -6.31 16.07
C GLU A 253 13.35 -5.09 15.17
N ASN A 254 13.82 -3.97 15.73
CA ASN A 254 14.03 -2.71 15.02
C ASN A 254 15.48 -2.24 15.15
N PRO A 255 16.29 -2.30 14.08
CA PRO A 255 17.68 -1.86 14.10
C PRO A 255 17.84 -0.33 14.10
N SER A 256 16.77 0.46 13.90
CA SER A 256 16.80 1.90 13.68
C SER A 256 17.64 2.33 12.46
N SER A 257 17.73 3.64 12.23
CA SER A 257 18.52 4.25 11.17
C SER A 257 19.96 4.56 11.63
N LEU A 258 20.85 4.76 10.66
CA LEU A 258 22.29 5.00 10.85
C LEU A 258 22.69 6.42 10.39
N THR A 259 23.81 6.94 10.95
CA THR A 259 24.49 8.10 10.38
C THR A 259 25.19 7.71 9.07
N ARG A 260 25.62 8.71 8.30
CA ARG A 260 26.38 8.46 7.06
C ARG A 260 27.67 7.66 7.31
N GLU A 261 28.43 8.02 8.33
CA GLU A 261 29.65 7.33 8.71
C GLU A 261 29.39 5.86 9.07
N GLN A 262 28.33 5.60 9.85
CA GLN A 262 27.92 4.24 10.20
C GLN A 262 27.47 3.43 8.97
N PHE A 263 26.69 4.05 8.06
CA PHE A 263 26.25 3.44 6.82
C PHE A 263 27.42 3.08 5.88
N GLU A 264 28.44 3.94 5.80
CA GLU A 264 29.61 3.73 4.95
C GLU A 264 30.60 2.71 5.55
N SER A 265 30.77 2.70 6.88
CA SER A 265 31.71 1.80 7.58
C SER A 265 31.17 0.38 7.72
N ASP A 266 29.95 0.24 8.24
CA ASP A 266 29.28 -1.06 8.41
C ASP A 266 27.76 -0.90 8.31
N PRO A 267 27.16 -1.12 7.13
CA PRO A 267 25.72 -0.99 6.94
C PRO A 267 24.91 -2.08 7.67
N SER A 268 25.53 -3.16 8.11
CA SER A 268 24.84 -4.26 8.80
C SER A 268 24.61 -4.01 10.29
N GLN A 269 25.19 -2.96 10.86
CA GLN A 269 25.05 -2.64 12.28
C GLN A 269 23.64 -2.14 12.65
N ALA A 270 23.29 -2.27 13.93
CA ALA A 270 22.12 -1.65 14.54
C ALA A 270 22.52 -0.49 15.47
N ARG A 271 21.57 0.42 15.74
CA ARG A 271 21.76 1.49 16.71
C ARG A 271 21.82 0.91 18.13
N PRO A 272 22.94 1.11 18.90
CA PRO A 272 23.09 0.51 20.22
C PRO A 272 21.95 0.84 21.20
N ALA A 273 21.39 2.06 21.15
CA ALA A 273 20.29 2.45 22.00
C ALA A 273 19.00 1.61 21.77
N PHE A 274 18.79 1.11 20.56
CA PHE A 274 17.67 0.22 20.23
C PHE A 274 17.94 -1.22 20.66
N VAL A 275 19.17 -1.70 20.46
CA VAL A 275 19.59 -3.03 20.93
C VAL A 275 19.47 -3.14 22.45
N ASN A 276 19.93 -2.11 23.19
CA ASN A 276 19.95 -2.09 24.65
C ASN A 276 18.58 -2.23 25.31
N VAL A 277 17.51 -1.82 24.63
CA VAL A 277 16.13 -1.93 25.13
C VAL A 277 15.33 -2.99 24.37
N ASN A 278 15.99 -3.81 23.55
CA ASN A 278 15.32 -4.78 22.68
C ASN A 278 14.15 -4.14 21.89
N ALA A 279 14.45 -3.00 21.24
CA ALA A 279 13.44 -2.25 20.49
C ALA A 279 12.85 -3.06 19.34
N GLY A 280 11.54 -2.93 19.13
CA GLY A 280 10.87 -3.73 18.12
C GLY A 280 9.38 -3.44 18.03
N LYS A 281 8.63 -4.39 17.45
CA LYS A 281 7.18 -4.32 17.35
C LYS A 281 6.58 -5.70 17.52
N GLN A 282 5.64 -5.83 18.46
CA GLN A 282 4.73 -6.94 18.55
C GLN A 282 3.34 -6.46 18.20
N SER A 283 2.72 -7.02 17.18
CA SER A 283 1.37 -6.63 16.80
C SER A 283 0.54 -7.79 16.30
N SER A 284 -0.78 -7.66 16.47
CA SER A 284 -1.77 -8.52 15.85
C SER A 284 -2.92 -7.68 15.31
N GLN A 285 -3.47 -8.07 14.15
CA GLN A 285 -4.62 -7.44 13.54
C GLN A 285 -5.57 -8.48 12.98
N VAL A 286 -6.85 -8.25 13.15
CA VAL A 286 -7.92 -9.00 12.47
C VAL A 286 -8.87 -7.99 11.85
N GLN A 287 -9.23 -8.21 10.59
CA GLN A 287 -10.16 -7.39 9.84
C GLN A 287 -11.19 -8.27 9.15
N LEU A 288 -12.44 -7.89 9.27
CA LEU A 288 -13.59 -8.51 8.60
C LEU A 288 -14.34 -7.44 7.81
N GLY A 289 -14.77 -7.78 6.60
CA GLY A 289 -15.59 -6.90 5.79
C GLY A 289 -16.60 -7.68 4.96
N ALA A 290 -17.72 -7.02 4.63
CA ALA A 290 -18.74 -7.55 3.75
C ALA A 290 -19.21 -6.47 2.78
N THR A 291 -19.36 -6.82 1.51
CA THR A 291 -19.91 -5.97 0.46
C THR A 291 -21.12 -6.65 -0.15
N LEU A 292 -22.23 -5.94 -0.23
CA LEU A 292 -23.47 -6.36 -0.86
C LEU A 292 -23.75 -5.43 -2.05
N ASP A 293 -23.85 -6.01 -3.24
CA ASP A 293 -24.28 -5.32 -4.45
C ASP A 293 -25.70 -5.81 -4.82
N HIS A 294 -26.60 -4.86 -5.08
CA HIS A 294 -27.99 -5.15 -5.46
C HIS A 294 -28.39 -4.34 -6.70
N ASP A 295 -28.81 -5.02 -7.75
CA ASP A 295 -29.34 -4.40 -8.97
C ASP A 295 -30.82 -4.05 -8.78
N LEU A 296 -31.14 -2.78 -8.96
CA LEU A 296 -32.49 -2.21 -8.85
C LEU A 296 -33.20 -2.08 -10.22
N GLY A 297 -32.71 -2.75 -11.26
CA GLY A 297 -33.27 -2.66 -12.60
C GLY A 297 -32.93 -1.35 -13.32
N GLY A 298 -31.68 -0.95 -13.34
CA GLY A 298 -31.16 0.27 -13.97
C GLY A 298 -30.38 1.18 -13.05
N ALA A 299 -30.25 0.77 -11.78
CA ALA A 299 -29.33 1.34 -10.81
C ALA A 299 -28.75 0.22 -9.95
N THR A 300 -27.52 0.38 -9.46
CA THR A 300 -26.88 -0.57 -8.53
C THR A 300 -26.69 0.09 -7.17
N LEU A 301 -27.18 -0.54 -6.13
CA LEU A 301 -26.89 -0.18 -4.75
C LEU A 301 -25.75 -1.07 -4.23
N SER A 302 -24.65 -0.45 -3.82
CA SER A 302 -23.51 -1.13 -3.20
C SER A 302 -23.39 -0.70 -1.74
N GLY A 303 -23.35 -1.67 -0.83
CA GLY A 303 -23.15 -1.43 0.59
C GLY A 303 -21.95 -2.22 1.10
N THR A 304 -20.99 -1.57 1.76
CA THR A 304 -19.86 -2.20 2.42
C THR A 304 -19.91 -1.88 3.91
N ALA A 305 -19.68 -2.90 4.75
CA ALA A 305 -19.47 -2.74 6.19
C ALA A 305 -18.20 -3.49 6.60
N TYR A 306 -17.44 -2.92 7.54
CA TYR A 306 -16.19 -3.54 8.00
C TYR A 306 -15.90 -3.25 9.46
N ALA A 307 -15.12 -4.12 10.08
CA ALA A 307 -14.60 -3.95 11.42
C ALA A 307 -13.16 -4.47 11.49
N LEU A 308 -12.35 -3.85 12.35
CA LEU A 308 -10.95 -4.16 12.58
C LEU A 308 -10.64 -4.10 14.07
N ARG A 309 -9.82 -5.03 14.54
CA ARG A 309 -9.16 -4.94 15.84
C ARG A 309 -7.65 -5.08 15.65
N ARG A 310 -6.89 -4.15 16.24
CA ARG A 310 -5.42 -4.18 16.26
C ARG A 310 -4.90 -4.01 17.67
N VAL A 311 -3.86 -4.77 18.02
CA VAL A 311 -3.11 -4.63 19.26
C VAL A 311 -1.65 -4.37 18.90
N LEU A 312 -1.02 -3.45 19.59
CA LEU A 312 0.39 -3.10 19.43
C LEU A 312 1.09 -3.00 20.77
N ASP A 313 2.24 -3.63 20.88
CA ASP A 313 3.30 -3.36 21.85
C ASP A 313 4.57 -2.96 21.08
N ASN A 314 5.06 -1.75 21.33
CA ASN A 314 6.19 -1.16 20.59
C ASN A 314 7.25 -0.62 21.57
N PRO A 315 8.23 -1.46 21.97
CA PRO A 315 9.38 -1.01 22.73
C PRO A 315 10.29 -0.11 21.89
N LEU A 316 10.53 1.12 22.36
CA LEU A 316 11.42 2.10 21.76
C LEU A 316 12.45 2.56 22.79
N ASN A 317 13.54 3.21 22.34
CA ASN A 317 14.60 3.66 23.24
C ASN A 317 14.18 4.83 24.16
N PHE A 318 13.11 5.54 23.83
CA PHE A 318 12.59 6.68 24.58
C PHE A 318 11.23 6.42 25.26
N ALA A 319 10.50 5.39 24.85
CA ALA A 319 9.18 5.06 25.40
C ALA A 319 8.81 3.60 25.09
N PHE A 320 7.87 3.05 25.85
CA PHE A 320 7.15 1.85 25.45
C PHE A 320 5.71 2.22 25.13
N ILE A 321 5.30 2.03 23.86
CA ILE A 321 3.98 2.42 23.39
C ILE A 321 3.10 1.16 23.31
N ARG A 322 1.93 1.22 23.92
CA ARG A 322 0.90 0.18 23.85
C ARG A 322 -0.42 0.77 23.43
N TYR A 323 -1.11 0.14 22.50
CA TYR A 323 -2.52 0.44 22.27
C TYR A 323 -3.33 -0.78 21.82
N THR A 324 -4.64 -0.72 22.14
CA THR A 324 -5.65 -1.56 21.52
C THR A 324 -6.58 -0.69 20.70
N ARG A 325 -6.63 -0.94 19.40
CA ARG A 325 -7.48 -0.21 18.44
C ARG A 325 -8.66 -1.03 18.01
N TRP A 326 -9.84 -0.42 18.04
CA TRP A 326 -11.01 -0.87 17.34
C TRP A 326 -11.37 0.14 16.26
N SER A 327 -11.69 -0.32 15.07
CA SER A 327 -12.16 0.54 14.00
C SER A 327 -13.20 -0.19 13.16
N GLY A 328 -14.08 0.57 12.54
CA GLY A 328 -15.07 0.04 11.62
C GLY A 328 -15.79 1.15 10.89
N GLY A 329 -16.56 0.77 9.89
CA GLY A 329 -17.29 1.74 9.10
C GLY A 329 -18.25 1.11 8.11
N THR A 330 -19.03 1.98 7.49
CA THR A 330 -19.97 1.65 6.43
C THR A 330 -19.81 2.58 5.25
N ARG A 331 -20.08 2.06 4.07
CA ARG A 331 -20.08 2.79 2.79
C ARG A 331 -21.29 2.39 2.01
N LEU A 332 -22.08 3.36 1.55
CA LEU A 332 -23.23 3.13 0.67
C LEU A 332 -23.05 3.94 -0.59
N THR A 333 -23.29 3.32 -1.75
CA THR A 333 -23.20 3.98 -3.05
C THR A 333 -24.35 3.53 -3.92
N LEU A 334 -25.10 4.48 -4.47
CA LEU A 334 -26.11 4.26 -5.49
C LEU A 334 -25.55 4.73 -6.84
N ARG A 335 -25.45 3.85 -7.81
CA ARG A 335 -24.96 4.14 -9.17
C ARG A 335 -26.09 3.95 -10.18
N ARG A 336 -26.15 4.82 -11.18
CA ARG A 336 -27.10 4.69 -12.29
C ARG A 336 -26.43 5.07 -13.61
N SER A 337 -26.74 4.29 -14.65
CA SER A 337 -26.37 4.60 -16.02
C SER A 337 -27.62 4.68 -16.86
N GLN A 338 -27.81 5.82 -17.55
CA GLN A 338 -28.97 6.04 -18.41
C GLN A 338 -28.59 6.87 -19.64
N GLY A 339 -28.56 6.23 -20.79
CA GLY A 339 -28.16 6.87 -22.05
C GLY A 339 -26.74 7.44 -21.99
N ARG A 340 -26.60 8.75 -22.15
CA ARG A 340 -25.32 9.48 -22.14
C ARG A 340 -24.87 9.92 -20.73
N VAL A 341 -25.67 9.64 -19.71
CA VAL A 341 -25.38 10.08 -18.34
C VAL A 341 -25.16 8.86 -17.46
N GLN A 342 -24.04 8.86 -16.76
CA GLN A 342 -23.71 7.92 -15.69
C GLN A 342 -23.44 8.74 -14.43
N GLY A 343 -23.83 8.25 -13.26
CA GLY A 343 -23.56 8.98 -12.03
C GLY A 343 -23.78 8.13 -10.80
N GLY A 344 -23.37 8.67 -9.68
CA GLY A 344 -23.52 8.02 -8.39
C GLY A 344 -23.56 9.02 -7.26
N LEU A 345 -24.22 8.60 -6.18
CA LEU A 345 -24.27 9.27 -4.90
C LEU A 345 -23.83 8.28 -3.83
N GLY A 346 -23.15 8.75 -2.81
CA GLY A 346 -22.74 7.89 -1.73
C GLY A 346 -22.55 8.62 -0.41
N ILE A 347 -22.53 7.82 0.65
CA ILE A 347 -22.21 8.24 2.01
C ILE A 347 -21.22 7.26 2.61
N ASP A 348 -20.30 7.77 3.44
CA ASP A 348 -19.38 6.99 4.24
C ASP A 348 -19.47 7.42 5.70
N ALA A 349 -19.33 6.46 6.62
CA ALA A 349 -19.23 6.71 8.05
C ALA A 349 -18.20 5.75 8.66
N GLY A 350 -17.40 6.24 9.59
CA GLY A 350 -16.38 5.44 10.27
C GLY A 350 -16.14 5.87 11.69
N LEU A 351 -15.75 4.91 12.50
CA LEU A 351 -15.35 5.07 13.89
C LEU A 351 -14.03 4.37 14.12
N GLN A 352 -13.14 5.03 14.87
CA GLN A 352 -11.91 4.45 15.42
C GLN A 352 -11.84 4.80 16.91
N SER A 353 -11.36 3.85 17.72
CA SER A 353 -11.15 4.05 19.14
C SER A 353 -9.86 3.35 19.54
N ASP A 354 -8.92 4.12 20.11
CA ASP A 354 -7.59 3.67 20.53
C ASP A 354 -7.46 3.84 22.04
N ASP A 355 -7.37 2.74 22.77
CA ASP A 355 -6.98 2.73 24.18
C ASP A 355 -5.45 2.72 24.25
N ARG A 356 -4.84 3.90 24.46
CA ARG A 356 -3.38 4.13 24.32
C ARG A 356 -2.74 4.39 25.68
N THR A 357 -1.64 3.68 25.94
CA THR A 357 -0.77 3.90 27.08
C THR A 357 0.68 4.02 26.61
N GLU A 358 1.40 5.04 27.07
CA GLU A 358 2.85 5.16 26.90
C GLU A 358 3.54 5.14 28.25
N PHE A 359 4.58 4.33 28.36
CA PHE A 359 5.48 4.32 29.50
C PHE A 359 6.71 5.16 29.16
N THR A 360 7.24 5.89 30.14
CA THR A 360 8.37 6.82 29.94
C THR A 360 9.68 6.13 29.60
N SER A 361 9.75 4.81 29.73
CA SER A 361 10.93 4.02 29.42
C SER A 361 10.58 2.59 29.00
N THR A 362 11.54 1.98 28.32
CA THR A 362 11.54 0.54 27.97
C THR A 362 12.68 -0.14 28.73
N THR A 363 12.41 -1.30 29.33
CA THR A 363 13.45 -2.10 29.99
C THR A 363 14.37 -2.78 28.97
N PRO A 364 15.56 -3.28 29.37
CA PRO A 364 16.44 -4.05 28.48
C PRO A 364 15.83 -5.33 27.91
N ARG A 365 14.68 -5.77 28.43
CA ARG A 365 13.95 -6.96 27.93
C ARG A 365 12.87 -6.59 26.91
N GLY A 366 12.74 -5.32 26.51
CA GLY A 366 11.67 -4.87 25.64
C GLY A 366 10.30 -4.87 26.31
N THR A 367 10.24 -4.68 27.63
CA THR A 367 8.99 -4.57 28.39
C THR A 367 8.80 -3.14 28.90
N PRO A 368 7.56 -2.72 29.23
CA PRO A 368 7.34 -1.37 29.75
C PRO A 368 8.12 -1.13 31.07
N GLY A 369 8.56 0.09 31.25
CA GLY A 369 9.07 0.59 32.53
C GLY A 369 7.94 0.79 33.55
N ASP A 370 8.28 1.33 34.72
CA ASP A 370 7.32 1.42 35.83
C ASP A 370 6.42 2.68 35.75
N GLU A 371 6.84 3.71 35.03
CA GLU A 371 6.14 5.00 34.99
C GLU A 371 5.34 5.16 33.69
N ILE A 372 4.05 5.50 33.83
CA ILE A 372 3.18 5.87 32.71
C ILE A 372 3.34 7.36 32.43
N GLY A 373 3.71 7.71 31.19
CA GLY A 373 3.83 9.08 30.70
C GLY A 373 2.58 9.58 29.96
N LEU A 374 1.75 8.66 29.43
CA LEU A 374 0.49 8.97 28.77
C LEU A 374 -0.49 7.83 28.95
N ASN A 375 -1.73 8.13 29.27
CA ASN A 375 -2.85 7.18 29.24
C ASN A 375 -4.10 7.92 28.78
N GLN A 376 -4.61 7.59 27.59
CA GLN A 376 -5.77 8.28 27.02
C GLN A 376 -6.58 7.37 26.10
N LEU A 377 -7.86 7.69 25.96
CA LEU A 377 -8.73 7.13 24.91
C LEU A 377 -8.83 8.13 23.77
N GLU A 378 -8.38 7.71 22.58
CA GLU A 378 -8.45 8.49 21.36
C GLU A 378 -9.64 7.99 20.53
N THR A 379 -10.56 8.88 20.15
CA THR A 379 -11.72 8.53 19.32
C THR A 379 -11.70 9.37 18.05
N VAL A 380 -11.91 8.73 16.90
CA VAL A 380 -12.05 9.43 15.62
C VAL A 380 -13.37 9.03 14.99
N LEU A 381 -14.17 10.03 14.67
CA LEU A 381 -15.44 9.91 13.94
C LEU A 381 -15.32 10.59 12.59
N ASN A 382 -15.59 9.90 11.51
CA ASN A 382 -15.74 10.53 10.20
C ASN A 382 -17.13 10.28 9.61
N GLY A 383 -17.62 11.29 8.90
CA GLY A 383 -18.87 11.22 8.13
C GLY A 383 -18.72 12.03 6.86
N SER A 384 -19.25 11.53 5.75
CA SER A 384 -19.13 12.18 4.47
C SER A 384 -20.26 11.83 3.51
N ALA A 385 -20.47 12.72 2.54
CA ALA A 385 -21.35 12.50 1.40
C ALA A 385 -20.63 12.91 0.11
N PHE A 386 -20.87 12.19 -0.97
CA PHE A 386 -20.29 12.49 -2.27
C PHE A 386 -21.27 12.21 -3.40
N GLY A 387 -21.02 12.86 -4.53
CA GLY A 387 -21.71 12.59 -5.78
C GLY A 387 -20.81 12.86 -6.97
N TYR A 388 -21.03 12.13 -8.04
CA TYR A 388 -20.35 12.34 -9.30
C TYR A 388 -21.32 12.12 -10.47
N VAL A 389 -21.01 12.76 -11.60
CA VAL A 389 -21.70 12.58 -12.87
C VAL A 389 -20.69 12.54 -14.00
N ARG A 390 -20.87 11.60 -14.92
CA ARG A 390 -20.20 11.52 -16.21
C ARG A 390 -21.23 11.75 -17.30
N PHE A 391 -20.94 12.66 -18.21
CA PHE A 391 -21.74 12.99 -19.39
C PHE A 391 -20.95 12.69 -20.67
N ASN A 392 -21.38 11.72 -21.43
CA ASN A 392 -20.84 11.41 -22.76
C ASN A 392 -21.39 12.44 -23.77
N ALA A 393 -20.70 13.58 -23.94
CA ALA A 393 -21.14 14.65 -24.85
C ALA A 393 -21.22 14.18 -26.29
N THR A 394 -20.27 13.33 -26.68
CA THR A 394 -20.28 12.57 -27.96
C THR A 394 -19.86 11.14 -27.68
N ASP A 395 -19.80 10.30 -28.71
CA ASP A 395 -19.28 8.92 -28.59
C ASP A 395 -17.78 8.87 -28.25
N ARG A 396 -17.07 10.02 -28.40
CA ARG A 396 -15.63 10.14 -28.15
C ARG A 396 -15.26 11.09 -27.00
N LEU A 397 -16.17 11.98 -26.60
CA LEU A 397 -15.92 13.01 -25.60
C LEU A 397 -16.77 12.80 -24.37
N SER A 398 -16.13 12.64 -23.21
CA SER A 398 -16.81 12.52 -21.92
C SER A 398 -16.32 13.60 -20.96
N LEU A 399 -17.26 14.14 -20.19
CA LEU A 399 -17.04 15.10 -19.11
C LEU A 399 -17.42 14.43 -17.80
N THR A 400 -16.58 14.52 -16.79
CA THR A 400 -16.85 13.98 -15.45
C THR A 400 -16.74 15.11 -14.43
N GLY A 401 -17.70 15.21 -13.51
CA GLY A 401 -17.67 16.14 -12.40
C GLY A 401 -18.04 15.42 -11.11
N GLY A 402 -17.42 15.80 -10.01
CA GLY A 402 -17.69 15.22 -8.70
C GLY A 402 -17.49 16.23 -7.57
N LEU A 403 -18.18 15.97 -6.46
CA LEU A 403 -18.08 16.76 -5.23
C LEU A 403 -18.21 15.83 -4.03
N ARG A 404 -17.38 16.07 -3.02
CA ARG A 404 -17.44 15.41 -1.72
C ARG A 404 -17.36 16.42 -0.59
N ILE A 405 -18.07 16.13 0.48
CA ILE A 405 -18.04 16.88 1.74
C ILE A 405 -17.70 15.90 2.84
N ASP A 406 -16.69 16.26 3.65
CA ASP A 406 -16.20 15.45 4.76
C ASP A 406 -16.26 16.24 6.07
N ARG A 407 -16.52 15.52 7.17
CA ARG A 407 -16.35 16.01 8.53
C ARG A 407 -15.71 14.92 9.37
N ILE A 408 -14.59 15.26 10.02
CA ILE A 408 -13.79 14.34 10.84
C ILE A 408 -13.60 14.98 12.21
N ARG A 409 -13.97 14.27 13.27
CA ARG A 409 -13.81 14.69 14.66
C ARG A 409 -12.86 13.76 15.37
N PHE A 410 -11.84 14.33 15.98
CA PHE A 410 -10.89 13.70 16.89
C PHE A 410 -11.21 14.12 18.32
N GLU A 411 -11.15 13.19 19.25
CA GLU A 411 -11.38 13.40 20.67
C GLU A 411 -10.35 12.58 21.48
N ALA A 412 -9.63 13.22 22.37
CA ALA A 412 -8.77 12.58 23.35
C ALA A 412 -9.40 12.76 24.74
N GLU A 413 -9.66 11.66 25.44
CA GLU A 413 -10.04 11.62 26.85
C GLU A 413 -8.80 11.24 27.66
N ASP A 414 -8.24 12.19 28.38
CA ASP A 414 -7.09 11.99 29.25
C ASP A 414 -7.48 11.19 30.49
N ARG A 415 -6.78 10.11 30.75
CA ARG A 415 -6.97 9.22 31.89
C ARG A 415 -5.80 9.28 32.89
N LEU A 416 -4.75 10.02 32.54
CA LEU A 416 -3.59 10.27 33.39
C LEU A 416 -3.65 11.68 33.95
N THR A 417 -4.59 11.93 34.84
CA THR A 417 -4.91 13.29 35.33
C THR A 417 -3.98 13.83 36.41
N ARG A 418 -2.89 13.12 36.77
CA ARG A 418 -1.93 13.57 37.79
C ARG A 418 -1.12 14.83 37.41
N ASP A 419 -1.00 15.09 36.11
CA ASP A 419 -0.33 16.24 35.47
C ASP A 419 -1.33 17.28 34.91
N GLY A 420 -2.62 17.15 35.29
CA GLY A 420 -3.73 17.96 34.83
C GLY A 420 -4.56 17.24 33.76
N ASP A 421 -5.81 17.65 33.62
CA ASP A 421 -6.68 17.13 32.55
C ASP A 421 -6.28 17.75 31.21
N GLN A 422 -5.78 16.93 30.30
CA GLN A 422 -5.33 17.30 28.96
C GLN A 422 -6.29 16.85 27.87
N SER A 423 -7.52 16.44 28.22
CA SER A 423 -8.56 16.07 27.26
C SER A 423 -8.83 17.19 26.25
N GLY A 424 -9.15 16.81 25.02
CA GLY A 424 -9.38 17.78 23.96
C GLY A 424 -10.05 17.23 22.73
N THR A 425 -10.54 18.13 21.89
CA THR A 425 -11.24 17.79 20.64
C THR A 425 -10.71 18.65 19.51
N ARG A 426 -10.52 18.01 18.32
CA ARG A 426 -10.26 18.68 17.04
C ARG A 426 -11.34 18.27 16.04
N THR A 427 -11.82 19.21 15.23
CA THR A 427 -12.78 18.89 14.16
C THR A 427 -12.34 19.56 12.88
N PHE A 428 -12.23 18.76 11.82
CA PHE A 428 -11.85 19.22 10.50
C PHE A 428 -13.01 18.98 9.52
N SER A 429 -13.15 19.88 8.53
CA SER A 429 -14.12 19.75 7.45
C SER A 429 -13.46 20.09 6.14
N ALA A 430 -13.84 19.39 5.08
CA ALA A 430 -13.32 19.61 3.75
C ALA A 430 -14.41 19.49 2.69
N VAL A 431 -14.22 20.23 1.59
CA VAL A 431 -15.00 20.11 0.36
C VAL A 431 -14.02 19.82 -0.77
N SER A 432 -14.23 18.73 -1.49
CA SER A 432 -13.31 18.23 -2.52
C SER A 432 -14.03 18.13 -3.88
N PRO A 433 -14.00 19.20 -4.69
CA PRO A 433 -14.46 19.15 -6.09
C PRO A 433 -13.44 18.47 -7.00
N SER A 434 -13.94 17.86 -8.07
CA SER A 434 -13.16 17.31 -9.18
C SER A 434 -13.88 17.51 -10.50
N VAL A 435 -13.13 17.77 -11.55
CA VAL A 435 -13.63 17.82 -12.92
C VAL A 435 -12.61 17.15 -13.84
N GLY A 436 -13.09 16.33 -14.77
CA GLY A 436 -12.25 15.61 -15.72
C GLY A 436 -12.86 15.60 -17.11
N LEU A 437 -11.99 15.45 -18.10
CA LEU A 437 -12.33 15.33 -19.50
C LEU A 437 -11.56 14.16 -20.09
N SER A 438 -12.24 13.34 -20.87
CA SER A 438 -11.60 12.26 -21.64
C SER A 438 -12.07 12.28 -23.09
N PHE A 439 -11.10 12.07 -23.99
CA PHE A 439 -11.35 12.03 -25.44
C PHE A 439 -10.76 10.75 -26.03
N ASP A 440 -11.64 9.93 -26.62
CA ASP A 440 -11.27 8.71 -27.33
C ASP A 440 -10.73 9.06 -28.73
N THR A 441 -9.49 8.67 -29.02
CA THR A 441 -8.84 8.87 -30.31
C THR A 441 -9.06 7.72 -31.28
N GLY A 442 -9.70 6.62 -30.82
CA GLY A 442 -9.88 5.36 -31.55
C GLY A 442 -8.73 4.36 -31.36
N SER A 443 -7.51 4.82 -31.08
CA SER A 443 -6.35 3.97 -30.72
C SER A 443 -5.86 4.21 -29.29
N GLY A 444 -6.53 5.09 -28.55
CA GLY A 444 -6.19 5.43 -27.17
C GLY A 444 -7.07 6.55 -26.66
N GLN A 445 -6.70 7.10 -25.50
CA GLN A 445 -7.42 8.16 -24.81
C GLN A 445 -6.49 9.32 -24.47
N LEU A 446 -6.97 10.53 -24.69
CA LEU A 446 -6.44 11.74 -24.07
C LEU A 446 -7.30 12.07 -22.86
N PHE A 447 -6.70 12.49 -21.76
CA PHE A 447 -7.45 12.93 -20.60
C PHE A 447 -6.84 14.17 -19.97
N ALA A 448 -7.69 14.94 -19.28
CA ALA A 448 -7.29 16.06 -18.45
C ALA A 448 -8.16 16.10 -17.21
N GLN A 449 -7.57 16.43 -16.06
CA GLN A 449 -8.29 16.51 -14.78
C GLN A 449 -7.80 17.70 -13.95
N TYR A 450 -8.74 18.32 -13.25
CA TYR A 450 -8.48 19.14 -12.07
C TYR A 450 -9.20 18.50 -10.88
N SER A 451 -8.50 18.33 -9.77
CA SER A 451 -9.06 17.73 -8.54
C SER A 451 -8.45 18.37 -7.31
N THR A 452 -9.22 18.37 -6.24
CA THR A 452 -8.73 18.77 -4.93
C THR A 452 -8.82 17.63 -3.95
N ALA A 453 -7.96 17.67 -2.94
CA ALA A 453 -7.95 16.71 -1.86
C ALA A 453 -7.51 17.37 -0.55
N PHE A 454 -7.77 16.69 0.54
CA PHE A 454 -7.28 17.06 1.85
C PHE A 454 -6.72 15.83 2.56
N GLU A 455 -5.91 16.09 3.58
CA GLU A 455 -5.35 15.08 4.46
C GLU A 455 -5.29 15.63 5.87
N THR A 456 -6.03 15.00 6.81
CA THR A 456 -5.94 15.38 8.21
C THR A 456 -4.67 14.81 8.84
N PRO A 457 -4.14 15.46 9.90
CA PRO A 457 -3.24 14.77 10.81
C PRO A 457 -3.93 13.49 11.32
N THR A 458 -3.17 12.43 11.56
CA THR A 458 -3.68 11.21 12.21
C THR A 458 -3.80 11.42 13.72
N ALA A 459 -4.49 10.51 14.41
CA ALA A 459 -4.55 10.55 15.88
C ALA A 459 -3.15 10.54 16.49
N SER A 460 -2.23 9.70 15.98
CA SER A 460 -0.83 9.64 16.44
C SER A 460 -0.04 10.92 16.16
N GLU A 461 -0.27 11.58 15.03
CA GLU A 461 0.40 12.85 14.69
C GLU A 461 -0.09 13.99 15.58
N LEU A 462 -1.36 14.01 15.94
CA LEU A 462 -1.90 14.96 16.91
C LEU A 462 -1.46 14.68 18.34
N SER A 463 -1.33 13.40 18.73
CA SER A 463 -0.92 13.01 20.08
C SER A 463 0.58 13.19 20.33
N ASN A 464 1.42 13.16 19.27
CA ASN A 464 2.86 13.38 19.38
C ASN A 464 3.16 14.88 19.46
N ARG A 465 3.01 15.44 20.65
CA ARG A 465 3.24 16.88 20.92
C ARG A 465 4.72 17.16 21.18
N PRO A 466 5.21 18.34 20.77
CA PRO A 466 6.50 18.83 21.24
C PRO A 466 6.55 18.85 22.78
N GLY A 467 7.58 18.23 23.36
CA GLY A 467 7.71 18.10 24.82
C GLY A 467 6.87 17.01 25.49
N GLY A 468 6.09 16.22 24.72
CA GLY A 468 5.26 15.12 25.24
C GLY A 468 3.97 15.59 25.94
N GLY A 469 3.38 14.69 26.74
CA GLY A 469 2.11 14.93 27.48
C GLY A 469 0.89 14.40 26.74
N GLY A 470 -0.31 14.47 27.37
CA GLY A 470 -1.58 14.03 26.83
C GLY A 470 -2.26 15.06 25.93
N GLY A 471 -3.42 14.69 25.39
CA GLY A 471 -4.22 15.51 24.48
C GLY A 471 -3.69 15.59 23.06
N PHE A 472 -4.17 16.59 22.31
CA PHE A 472 -3.80 16.78 20.91
C PHE A 472 -3.05 18.09 20.66
N ASN A 473 -2.09 18.05 19.76
CA ASN A 473 -1.42 19.24 19.23
C ASN A 473 -2.47 20.12 18.50
N GLN A 474 -2.58 21.37 18.95
CA GLN A 474 -3.54 22.34 18.42
C GLN A 474 -3.01 23.10 17.20
N GLU A 475 -1.72 22.99 16.90
CA GLU A 475 -1.02 23.76 15.85
C GLU A 475 -0.95 23.04 14.52
N VAL A 476 -1.14 21.70 14.49
CA VAL A 476 -1.09 20.92 13.24
C VAL A 476 -2.45 20.94 12.56
N ASP A 477 -2.52 21.52 11.39
CA ASP A 477 -3.72 21.64 10.56
C ASP A 477 -3.75 20.65 9.38
N PRO A 478 -4.92 20.40 8.77
CA PRO A 478 -5.03 19.54 7.60
C PRO A 478 -4.30 20.10 6.38
N GLN A 479 -3.51 19.27 5.75
CA GLN A 479 -2.91 19.54 4.46
C GLN A 479 -3.99 19.59 3.37
N ARG A 480 -3.85 20.50 2.41
CA ARG A 480 -4.73 20.64 1.24
C ARG A 480 -3.93 20.50 -0.04
N THR A 481 -4.49 19.78 -1.01
CA THR A 481 -3.84 19.55 -2.30
C THR A 481 -4.79 19.95 -3.42
N ARG A 482 -4.27 20.72 -4.37
CA ARG A 482 -4.90 21.03 -5.66
C ARG A 482 -4.05 20.41 -6.76
N GLY A 483 -4.66 19.61 -7.61
CA GLY A 483 -3.96 18.88 -8.66
C GLY A 483 -4.51 19.19 -10.05
N PHE A 484 -3.59 19.44 -10.99
CA PHE A 484 -3.89 19.48 -12.41
C PHE A 484 -3.07 18.41 -13.12
N GLU A 485 -3.71 17.69 -14.05
CA GLU A 485 -3.10 16.59 -14.78
C GLU A 485 -3.59 16.55 -16.22
N ILE A 486 -2.69 16.23 -17.15
CA ILE A 486 -3.02 15.81 -18.52
C ILE A 486 -2.28 14.54 -18.85
N GLY A 487 -2.88 13.68 -19.67
CA GLY A 487 -2.21 12.44 -20.06
C GLY A 487 -2.80 11.79 -21.29
N VAL A 488 -2.10 10.75 -21.72
CA VAL A 488 -2.44 9.92 -22.86
C VAL A 488 -2.17 8.47 -22.52
N ARG A 489 -3.08 7.59 -22.93
CA ARG A 489 -2.89 6.14 -22.83
C ARG A 489 -3.49 5.43 -24.03
N GLY A 490 -3.02 4.24 -24.30
CA GLY A 490 -3.58 3.43 -25.39
C GLY A 490 -2.75 2.22 -25.74
N THR A 491 -3.14 1.61 -26.86
CA THR A 491 -2.46 0.47 -27.44
C THR A 491 -2.23 0.70 -28.93
N VAL A 492 -1.08 0.28 -29.44
CA VAL A 492 -0.72 0.36 -30.86
C VAL A 492 -0.13 -0.99 -31.32
N ALA A 493 0.14 -1.10 -32.62
CA ALA A 493 0.76 -2.28 -33.21
C ALA A 493 -0.01 -3.60 -32.88
N GLU A 494 -1.30 -3.61 -33.23
CA GLU A 494 -2.19 -4.76 -32.99
C GLU A 494 -2.27 -5.18 -31.50
N ALA A 495 -2.35 -4.17 -30.61
CA ALA A 495 -2.40 -4.32 -29.16
C ALA A 495 -1.11 -4.87 -28.51
N ARG A 496 0.01 -4.97 -29.25
CA ARG A 496 1.28 -5.46 -28.70
C ARG A 496 2.08 -4.42 -27.93
N LEU A 497 1.81 -3.12 -28.12
CA LEU A 497 2.47 -2.04 -27.45
C LEU A 497 1.44 -1.22 -26.67
N GLN A 498 1.51 -1.26 -25.36
CA GLN A 498 0.72 -0.45 -24.43
C GLN A 498 1.54 0.74 -23.97
N TYR A 499 0.93 1.91 -23.92
CA TYR A 499 1.56 3.12 -23.41
C TYR A 499 0.61 3.91 -22.49
N ASP A 500 1.19 4.56 -21.49
CA ASP A 500 0.55 5.53 -20.60
C ASP A 500 1.58 6.62 -20.29
N ALA A 501 1.20 7.88 -20.41
CA ALA A 501 2.03 8.99 -20.02
C ALA A 501 1.17 10.12 -19.44
N SER A 502 1.66 10.77 -18.40
CA SER A 502 1.01 11.93 -17.79
C SER A 502 1.99 12.99 -17.34
N LEU A 503 1.51 14.24 -17.38
CA LEU A 503 2.14 15.40 -16.79
C LEU A 503 1.22 15.90 -15.69
N TYR A 504 1.76 16.23 -14.54
CA TYR A 504 0.97 16.72 -13.42
C TYR A 504 1.67 17.85 -12.66
N ARG A 505 0.84 18.68 -12.02
CA ARG A 505 1.23 19.65 -11.00
C ARG A 505 0.30 19.50 -9.80
N LEU A 506 0.86 19.36 -8.61
CA LEU A 506 0.13 19.43 -7.34
C LEU A 506 0.65 20.63 -6.58
N GLU A 507 -0.26 21.46 -6.09
CA GLU A 507 0.00 22.52 -5.12
C GLU A 507 -0.48 22.00 -3.76
N VAL A 508 0.43 21.98 -2.79
CA VAL A 508 0.20 21.42 -1.48
C VAL A 508 0.37 22.53 -0.44
N ASP A 509 -0.75 22.95 0.13
CA ASP A 509 -0.78 23.94 1.22
C ASP A 509 -0.79 23.21 2.55
N ASP A 510 -0.14 23.79 3.57
CA ASP A 510 -0.07 23.26 4.94
C ASP A 510 0.50 21.82 4.98
N LEU A 511 1.53 21.53 4.18
CA LEU A 511 2.15 20.20 4.13
C LEU A 511 2.56 19.77 5.55
N ILE A 512 2.00 18.67 6.02
CA ILE A 512 2.37 18.09 7.30
C ILE A 512 3.77 17.48 7.16
N SER A 513 4.72 17.98 7.93
CA SER A 513 6.12 17.50 7.98
C SER A 513 6.44 16.88 9.32
N ALA A 514 7.28 15.86 9.31
CA ALA A 514 7.77 15.20 10.50
C ALA A 514 9.21 15.61 10.78
N TYR A 515 9.56 15.73 12.06
CA TYR A 515 10.94 15.87 12.54
C TYR A 515 11.12 15.09 13.84
N GLU A 516 12.34 14.66 14.14
CA GLU A 516 12.65 14.05 15.43
C GLU A 516 13.18 15.11 16.40
N ASP A 517 12.64 15.11 17.62
CA ASP A 517 13.20 15.88 18.73
C ASP A 517 14.51 15.27 19.28
N ALA A 518 15.11 15.90 20.29
CA ALA A 518 16.38 15.47 20.87
C ALA A 518 16.31 14.07 21.52
N GLU A 519 15.14 13.66 21.98
CA GLU A 519 14.85 12.37 22.59
C GLU A 519 14.66 11.28 21.51
N GLY A 520 14.42 11.68 20.25
CA GLY A 520 14.14 10.80 19.11
C GLY A 520 12.66 10.48 18.95
N ARG A 521 11.79 11.30 19.57
CA ARG A 521 10.33 11.25 19.33
C ARG A 521 10.03 11.98 18.04
N GLU A 522 9.22 11.37 17.20
CA GLU A 522 8.68 12.01 16.01
C GLU A 522 7.55 12.98 16.38
N VAL A 523 7.69 14.21 15.97
CA VAL A 523 6.71 15.30 16.16
C VAL A 523 6.40 15.95 14.80
N TYR A 524 5.31 16.72 14.73
CA TYR A 524 4.77 17.19 13.46
C TYR A 524 4.46 18.68 13.49
N ASP A 525 4.66 19.31 12.33
CA ASP A 525 4.36 20.72 12.06
C ASP A 525 3.87 20.88 10.62
N ASN A 526 3.36 22.04 10.24
CA ASN A 526 2.98 22.37 8.88
C ASN A 526 4.04 23.21 8.19
N LEU A 527 4.54 22.74 7.04
CA LEU A 527 5.25 23.56 6.06
C LEU A 527 4.23 24.28 5.18
N ALA A 528 4.39 25.60 4.97
CA ALA A 528 3.33 26.44 4.43
C ALA A 528 2.86 26.03 3.04
N ALA A 529 3.75 26.02 2.01
CA ALA A 529 3.36 25.66 0.66
C ALA A 529 4.45 24.89 -0.09
N ASN A 530 4.03 23.95 -0.93
CA ASN A 530 4.92 23.12 -1.74
C ASN A 530 4.32 22.90 -3.13
N THR A 531 5.18 22.78 -4.14
CA THR A 531 4.78 22.42 -5.50
C THR A 531 5.40 21.09 -5.90
N HIS A 532 4.56 20.18 -6.40
CA HIS A 532 4.96 18.87 -6.88
C HIS A 532 4.69 18.77 -8.39
N ASP A 533 5.69 19.03 -9.22
CA ASP A 533 5.64 18.84 -10.66
C ASP A 533 6.21 17.49 -11.06
N GLY A 534 5.61 16.83 -12.05
CA GLY A 534 6.15 15.58 -12.53
C GLY A 534 5.67 15.10 -13.88
N ILE A 535 6.44 14.16 -14.40
CA ILE A 535 6.15 13.38 -15.60
C ILE A 535 6.23 11.91 -15.27
N GLU A 536 5.27 11.14 -15.72
CA GLU A 536 5.23 9.69 -15.60
C GLU A 536 5.04 9.09 -16.99
N ALA A 537 5.74 7.99 -17.27
CA ALA A 537 5.59 7.25 -18.52
C ALA A 537 5.73 5.76 -18.29
N SER A 538 4.93 5.01 -18.99
CA SER A 538 4.86 3.55 -18.94
C SER A 538 4.75 3.00 -20.34
N LEU A 539 5.59 2.02 -20.67
CA LEU A 539 5.58 1.30 -21.93
C LEU A 539 5.67 -0.19 -21.66
N THR A 540 4.80 -0.99 -22.27
CA THR A 540 4.87 -2.45 -22.22
C THR A 540 4.73 -2.99 -23.63
N TRP A 541 5.72 -3.75 -24.08
CA TRP A 541 5.79 -4.31 -25.42
C TRP A 541 5.85 -5.82 -25.37
N GLN A 542 4.80 -6.47 -25.86
CA GLN A 542 4.77 -7.91 -26.12
C GLN A 542 5.44 -8.18 -27.49
N ALA A 543 6.76 -8.26 -27.49
CA ALA A 543 7.53 -8.40 -28.72
C ALA A 543 7.23 -9.71 -29.47
N THR A 544 7.06 -10.82 -28.71
CA THR A 544 6.58 -12.13 -29.19
C THR A 544 5.70 -12.74 -28.09
N PRO A 545 4.97 -13.84 -28.33
CA PRO A 545 4.22 -14.54 -27.27
C PRO A 545 5.06 -14.95 -26.06
N GLY A 546 6.37 -15.11 -26.24
CA GLY A 546 7.31 -15.49 -25.17
C GLY A 546 8.27 -14.39 -24.74
N LEU A 547 8.13 -13.15 -25.22
CA LEU A 547 9.02 -12.04 -24.87
C LEU A 547 8.25 -10.76 -24.58
N GLU A 548 8.27 -10.32 -23.34
CA GLU A 548 7.77 -9.03 -22.90
C GLU A 548 8.92 -8.10 -22.47
N VAL A 549 8.84 -6.84 -22.86
CA VAL A 549 9.76 -5.78 -22.41
C VAL A 549 8.92 -4.63 -21.87
N ALA A 550 9.25 -4.15 -20.69
CA ALA A 550 8.56 -3.02 -20.09
C ALA A 550 9.53 -1.98 -19.53
N ALA A 551 9.15 -0.72 -19.72
CA ALA A 551 9.87 0.45 -19.23
C ALA A 551 8.92 1.37 -18.46
N ARG A 552 9.39 1.88 -17.31
CA ARG A 552 8.67 2.84 -16.48
C ARG A 552 9.61 4.00 -16.15
N TYR A 553 9.12 5.20 -16.30
CA TYR A 553 9.85 6.41 -15.96
C TYR A 553 8.99 7.29 -15.04
N THR A 554 9.60 7.80 -14.00
CA THR A 554 9.02 8.85 -13.15
C THR A 554 10.06 9.94 -13.02
N GLY A 555 9.72 11.16 -13.41
CA GLY A 555 10.52 12.35 -13.17
C GLY A 555 9.72 13.31 -12.29
N SER A 556 10.33 13.86 -11.24
CA SER A 556 9.65 14.70 -10.25
C SER A 556 10.51 15.88 -9.82
N ARG A 557 9.85 17.01 -9.61
CA ARG A 557 10.42 18.21 -9.05
C ARG A 557 9.49 18.71 -7.95
N PHE A 558 9.81 18.38 -6.69
CA PHE A 558 9.04 18.79 -5.53
C PHE A 558 9.84 19.82 -4.77
N VAL A 559 9.25 21.00 -4.53
CA VAL A 559 9.93 22.19 -4.02
C VAL A 559 9.12 22.81 -2.89
N ILE A 560 9.80 23.23 -1.84
CA ILE A 560 9.26 24.03 -0.75
C ILE A 560 9.16 25.46 -1.27
N GLU A 561 7.96 25.99 -1.48
CA GLU A 561 7.72 27.33 -2.00
C GLU A 561 7.60 28.37 -0.88
N GLU A 562 7.02 27.97 0.27
CA GLU A 562 6.90 28.80 1.46
C GLU A 562 7.19 27.96 2.70
N ALA A 563 7.87 28.52 3.67
CA ALA A 563 8.15 27.91 4.99
C ALA A 563 8.33 28.99 6.03
N SER A 564 8.06 28.66 7.32
CA SER A 564 8.32 29.54 8.47
C SER A 564 9.82 29.88 8.57
N ASP A 565 10.69 28.92 8.29
CA ASP A 565 12.12 29.16 8.08
C ASP A 565 12.38 29.46 6.61
N SER A 566 12.62 30.72 6.30
CA SER A 566 12.88 31.16 4.93
C SER A 566 14.10 30.52 4.26
N SER A 567 15.02 29.94 5.04
CA SER A 567 16.19 29.22 4.51
C SER A 567 15.82 27.92 3.79
N LEU A 568 14.61 27.39 4.02
CA LEU A 568 14.09 26.19 3.37
C LEU A 568 13.45 26.47 2.02
N VAL A 569 13.10 27.73 1.73
CA VAL A 569 12.43 28.10 0.48
C VAL A 569 13.33 27.84 -0.73
N GLY A 570 12.78 27.13 -1.73
CA GLY A 570 13.51 26.69 -2.93
C GLY A 570 14.17 25.31 -2.78
N ASN A 571 14.24 24.77 -1.57
CA ASN A 571 14.77 23.43 -1.33
C ASN A 571 13.84 22.34 -1.86
N ARG A 572 14.41 21.17 -2.12
CA ARG A 572 13.65 19.97 -2.53
C ARG A 572 13.01 19.32 -1.32
N VAL A 573 11.77 18.87 -1.49
CA VAL A 573 11.12 17.97 -0.53
C VAL A 573 11.95 16.68 -0.42
N PRO A 574 12.40 16.30 0.78
CA PRO A 574 13.30 15.17 0.99
C PRO A 574 12.59 13.80 0.89
N GLY A 575 13.37 12.71 0.93
CA GLY A 575 12.87 11.34 0.97
C GLY A 575 12.35 10.79 -0.35
N ILE A 576 12.38 11.56 -1.43
CA ILE A 576 11.87 11.20 -2.74
C ILE A 576 12.91 11.50 -3.82
N PRO A 577 13.28 10.51 -4.66
CA PRO A 577 14.18 10.72 -5.77
C PRO A 577 13.55 11.58 -6.87
N SER A 578 14.35 12.45 -7.48
CA SER A 578 13.90 13.30 -8.60
C SER A 578 13.64 12.53 -9.89
N ARG A 579 14.16 11.31 -10.01
CA ARG A 579 13.95 10.45 -11.19
C ARG A 579 13.97 8.99 -10.73
N ARG A 580 13.19 8.17 -11.41
CA ARG A 580 13.25 6.71 -11.28
C ARG A 580 13.03 6.09 -12.65
N VAL A 581 13.91 5.17 -13.01
CA VAL A 581 13.76 4.31 -14.19
C VAL A 581 13.61 2.89 -13.71
N TYR A 582 12.61 2.18 -14.19
CA TYR A 582 12.44 0.75 -13.97
C TYR A 582 12.26 0.07 -15.32
N LEU A 583 13.04 -0.98 -15.54
CA LEU A 583 13.01 -1.80 -16.77
C LEU A 583 12.83 -3.26 -16.37
N HIS A 584 12.05 -4.01 -17.10
CA HIS A 584 12.12 -5.46 -17.02
C HIS A 584 11.92 -6.12 -18.36
N THR A 585 12.48 -7.31 -18.48
CA THR A 585 12.29 -8.22 -19.62
C THR A 585 11.89 -9.57 -19.06
N GLU A 586 10.79 -10.12 -19.58
CA GLU A 586 10.34 -11.47 -19.31
C GLU A 586 10.50 -12.34 -20.56
N VAL A 587 11.06 -13.53 -20.36
CA VAL A 587 11.21 -14.53 -21.41
C VAL A 587 10.54 -15.81 -20.97
N SER A 588 9.75 -16.38 -21.86
CA SER A 588 9.03 -17.64 -21.64
C SER A 588 9.20 -18.55 -22.84
N ASN A 589 9.84 -19.70 -22.67
CA ASN A 589 10.09 -20.67 -23.73
C ASN A 589 10.18 -22.10 -23.15
N ASP A 590 9.55 -23.08 -23.81
CA ASP A 590 9.65 -24.53 -23.54
C ASP A 590 9.59 -24.90 -22.05
N GLY A 591 8.61 -24.36 -21.31
CA GLY A 591 8.46 -24.61 -19.88
C GLY A 591 9.32 -23.73 -18.97
N TRP A 592 10.33 -23.05 -19.49
CA TRP A 592 11.14 -22.11 -18.73
C TRP A 592 10.57 -20.69 -18.75
N TRP A 593 10.78 -19.99 -17.67
CA TRP A 593 10.44 -18.58 -17.50
C TRP A 593 11.59 -17.86 -16.83
N GLY A 594 11.86 -16.66 -17.27
CA GLY A 594 12.89 -15.83 -16.66
C GLY A 594 12.50 -14.35 -16.68
N ARG A 595 12.89 -13.61 -15.64
CA ARG A 595 12.76 -12.16 -15.57
C ARG A 595 14.10 -11.54 -15.20
N LEU A 596 14.54 -10.59 -16.01
CA LEU A 596 15.59 -9.64 -15.68
C LEU A 596 14.95 -8.29 -15.43
N SER A 597 15.20 -7.67 -14.27
CA SER A 597 14.71 -6.34 -13.98
C SER A 597 15.82 -5.43 -13.50
N GLY A 598 15.71 -4.13 -13.81
CA GLY A 598 16.64 -3.10 -13.39
C GLY A 598 15.93 -1.87 -12.87
N GLN A 599 16.47 -1.23 -11.83
CA GLN A 599 16.01 0.03 -11.30
C GLN A 599 17.16 0.99 -11.10
N GLY A 600 17.06 2.19 -11.66
CA GLY A 600 18.02 3.28 -11.46
C GLY A 600 17.40 4.42 -10.66
N VAL A 601 18.09 4.86 -9.61
CA VAL A 601 17.68 5.94 -8.70
C VAL A 601 18.86 6.88 -8.48
N PRO A 602 18.73 8.20 -8.75
CA PRO A 602 19.77 9.19 -8.43
C PRO A 602 19.83 9.44 -6.92
N SER A 603 20.84 10.20 -6.46
CA SER A 603 20.85 10.71 -5.09
C SER A 603 19.63 11.61 -4.83
N TYR A 604 19.18 11.61 -3.58
CA TYR A 604 18.06 12.44 -3.15
C TYR A 604 18.24 12.88 -1.69
N TYR A 605 17.70 14.06 -1.38
CA TYR A 605 17.84 14.65 -0.06
C TYR A 605 17.12 13.88 1.03
N THR A 606 17.67 13.94 2.25
CA THR A 606 17.14 13.23 3.44
C THR A 606 16.61 14.20 4.50
N ASN A 607 16.80 15.52 4.31
CA ASN A 607 16.28 16.55 5.20
C ASN A 607 15.83 17.79 4.41
N ASP A 608 14.92 18.59 4.99
CA ASP A 608 14.36 19.81 4.38
C ASP A 608 15.43 20.84 4.07
N ALA A 609 16.49 20.92 4.86
CA ALA A 609 17.63 21.83 4.64
C ALA A 609 18.50 21.44 3.43
N ASN A 610 18.27 20.28 2.82
CA ASN A 610 19.02 19.73 1.69
C ASN A 610 20.54 19.63 1.94
N THR A 611 20.93 19.37 3.19
CA THR A 611 22.34 19.25 3.61
C THR A 611 22.88 17.83 3.59
N ALA A 612 22.01 16.83 3.46
CA ALA A 612 22.37 15.42 3.42
C ALA A 612 21.59 14.69 2.33
N GLU A 613 22.25 13.71 1.68
CA GLU A 613 21.68 12.93 0.57
C GLU A 613 21.85 11.43 0.80
N ALA A 614 20.84 10.65 0.40
CA ALA A 614 20.98 9.23 0.14
C ALA A 614 21.75 9.03 -1.18
N PRO A 615 22.72 8.10 -1.24
CA PRO A 615 23.50 7.86 -2.46
C PRO A 615 22.65 7.30 -3.59
N ARG A 616 23.04 7.60 -4.84
CA ARG A 616 22.46 6.99 -6.02
C ARG A 616 22.76 5.50 -6.06
N TYR A 617 21.90 4.73 -6.73
CA TYR A 617 22.13 3.30 -6.93
C TYR A 617 21.48 2.75 -8.21
N VAL A 618 21.95 1.60 -8.64
CA VAL A 618 21.36 0.80 -9.72
C VAL A 618 21.20 -0.63 -9.22
N LEU A 619 19.97 -1.12 -9.17
CA LEU A 619 19.68 -2.50 -8.82
C LEU A 619 19.37 -3.31 -10.06
N VAL A 620 19.91 -4.52 -10.11
CA VAL A 620 19.60 -5.53 -11.14
C VAL A 620 19.19 -6.81 -10.43
N ASN A 621 18.02 -7.35 -10.77
CA ASN A 621 17.50 -8.59 -10.21
C ASN A 621 17.26 -9.60 -11.34
N LEU A 622 17.57 -10.86 -11.07
CA LEU A 622 17.37 -11.98 -11.99
C LEU A 622 16.54 -13.07 -11.30
N THR A 623 15.51 -13.55 -11.98
CA THR A 623 14.73 -14.70 -11.54
C THR A 623 14.63 -15.69 -12.70
N LEU A 624 14.79 -16.98 -12.40
CA LEU A 624 14.62 -18.09 -13.34
C LEU A 624 13.75 -19.16 -12.71
N GLY A 625 12.83 -19.73 -13.46
CA GLY A 625 11.96 -20.78 -12.97
C GLY A 625 11.39 -21.66 -14.07
N HIS A 626 10.77 -22.76 -13.68
CA HIS A 626 10.08 -23.66 -14.60
C HIS A 626 8.57 -23.56 -14.39
N LYS A 627 7.80 -23.37 -15.47
CA LYS A 627 6.35 -23.11 -15.47
C LYS A 627 5.52 -24.30 -14.97
N GLY A 628 6.07 -25.51 -15.01
CA GLY A 628 5.44 -26.70 -14.48
C GLY A 628 6.14 -27.98 -14.91
N ILE A 629 6.40 -28.86 -13.95
CA ILE A 629 6.85 -30.24 -14.15
C ILE A 629 5.74 -31.11 -13.60
N ASP A 630 4.96 -31.71 -14.49
CA ASP A 630 3.82 -32.51 -14.08
C ASP A 630 4.26 -33.90 -13.59
N THR A 631 3.79 -34.26 -12.42
CA THR A 631 4.06 -35.58 -11.82
C THR A 631 2.89 -36.02 -10.94
N ARG A 632 2.31 -37.17 -11.26
CA ARG A 632 1.24 -37.83 -10.45
C ARG A 632 0.08 -36.88 -10.06
N GLY A 633 -0.34 -36.00 -10.96
CA GLY A 633 -1.44 -35.05 -10.71
C GLY A 633 -1.03 -33.78 -9.96
N LEU A 634 0.25 -33.58 -9.72
CA LEU A 634 0.83 -32.36 -9.15
C LEU A 634 1.66 -31.66 -10.20
N THR A 635 1.63 -30.33 -10.21
CA THR A 635 2.53 -29.50 -11.04
C THR A 635 3.54 -28.82 -10.13
N LEU A 636 4.82 -29.14 -10.31
CA LEU A 636 5.96 -28.58 -9.57
C LEU A 636 6.52 -27.37 -10.32
N LYS A 637 6.60 -26.20 -9.67
CA LYS A 637 7.13 -24.95 -10.23
C LYS A 637 8.32 -24.45 -9.41
N PRO A 638 9.54 -24.96 -9.64
CA PRO A 638 10.74 -24.48 -8.95
C PRO A 638 11.19 -23.14 -9.51
N PHE A 639 11.82 -22.32 -8.66
CA PHE A 639 12.47 -21.07 -9.07
C PHE A 639 13.71 -20.75 -8.23
N VAL A 640 14.57 -19.93 -8.78
CA VAL A 640 15.72 -19.30 -8.11
C VAL A 640 15.75 -17.83 -8.46
N ALA A 641 16.15 -16.99 -7.51
CA ALA A 641 16.30 -15.57 -7.72
C ALA A 641 17.60 -15.04 -7.12
N VAL A 642 18.18 -14.06 -7.79
CA VAL A 642 19.32 -13.27 -7.33
C VAL A 642 18.87 -11.81 -7.31
N ASN A 643 18.80 -11.23 -6.13
CA ASN A 643 18.52 -9.82 -5.97
C ASN A 643 19.83 -9.04 -5.82
N ASN A 644 19.83 -7.80 -6.33
CA ASN A 644 21.00 -6.95 -6.32
C ASN A 644 22.24 -7.65 -6.91
N VAL A 645 22.13 -8.12 -8.17
CA VAL A 645 23.20 -8.85 -8.88
C VAL A 645 24.53 -8.07 -8.91
N LEU A 646 24.44 -6.73 -8.95
CA LEU A 646 25.61 -5.85 -9.00
C LEU A 646 26.29 -5.66 -7.64
N ASP A 647 25.71 -6.18 -6.56
CA ASP A 647 26.21 -6.06 -5.19
C ASP A 647 26.33 -4.60 -4.70
N GLU A 648 25.36 -3.80 -5.13
CA GLU A 648 25.31 -2.36 -4.82
C GLU A 648 24.99 -2.12 -3.36
N ARG A 649 25.71 -1.22 -2.71
CA ARG A 649 25.41 -0.76 -1.35
C ARG A 649 24.50 0.44 -1.43
N TYR A 650 23.28 0.35 -0.88
CA TYR A 650 22.28 1.40 -0.97
C TYR A 650 21.40 1.50 0.29
N ALA A 651 20.77 2.66 0.47
CA ALA A 651 19.71 2.83 1.46
C ALA A 651 18.37 2.42 0.84
N GLY A 652 17.74 1.39 1.37
CA GLY A 652 16.40 0.94 0.94
C GLY A 652 15.31 1.91 1.41
N SER A 653 15.58 2.62 2.51
CA SER A 653 14.73 3.67 3.06
C SER A 653 15.60 4.76 3.70
N VAL A 654 14.98 5.93 3.93
CA VAL A 654 15.57 7.02 4.72
C VAL A 654 14.55 7.52 5.74
N VAL A 655 15.02 7.90 6.92
CA VAL A 655 14.24 8.63 7.92
C VAL A 655 14.43 10.12 7.65
N VAL A 656 13.34 10.78 7.22
CA VAL A 656 13.38 12.21 6.87
C VAL A 656 13.53 13.05 8.14
N ASN A 657 14.40 14.07 8.10
CA ASN A 657 14.64 14.99 9.21
C ASN A 657 15.05 14.31 10.53
N ALA A 658 15.70 13.14 10.47
CA ALA A 658 16.11 12.39 11.65
C ALA A 658 17.14 13.16 12.50
N PHE A 659 16.94 13.14 13.81
CA PHE A 659 17.86 13.76 14.76
C PHE A 659 19.28 13.16 14.71
N GLY A 660 20.29 14.00 14.75
CA GLY A 660 21.70 13.61 14.78
C GLY A 660 22.19 13.00 13.46
N GLY A 661 21.54 13.29 12.34
CA GLY A 661 21.97 12.85 11.00
C GLY A 661 21.79 11.36 10.73
N ARG A 662 20.96 10.66 11.51
CA ARG A 662 20.65 9.22 11.33
C ARG A 662 19.57 9.02 10.28
N TYR A 663 19.92 9.28 9.05
CA TYR A 663 18.96 9.22 7.94
C TYR A 663 18.85 7.86 7.27
N TYR A 664 19.87 6.99 7.36
CA TYR A 664 20.04 5.87 6.43
C TYR A 664 19.54 4.56 7.04
N GLU A 665 18.68 3.86 6.31
CA GLU A 665 18.24 2.49 6.57
C GLU A 665 18.79 1.57 5.47
N PRO A 666 19.93 0.88 5.74
CA PRO A 666 20.61 0.08 4.75
C PRO A 666 19.77 -1.11 4.26
N ALA A 667 19.81 -1.36 2.97
CA ALA A 667 19.27 -2.55 2.33
C ALA A 667 20.32 -3.66 2.21
N PRO A 668 19.89 -4.93 2.03
CA PRO A 668 20.80 -6.03 1.77
C PRO A 668 21.65 -5.82 0.51
N GLU A 669 22.91 -6.22 0.59
CA GLU A 669 23.78 -6.45 -0.56
C GLU A 669 23.23 -7.62 -1.40
N ARG A 670 24.01 -8.23 -2.28
CA ARG A 670 23.53 -9.35 -3.11
C ARG A 670 22.90 -10.46 -2.25
N SER A 671 21.70 -10.88 -2.62
CA SER A 671 20.99 -11.94 -1.93
C SER A 671 20.42 -12.98 -2.90
N PHE A 672 20.26 -14.20 -2.39
CA PHE A 672 19.80 -15.35 -3.16
C PHE A 672 18.52 -15.89 -2.50
N SER A 673 17.62 -16.39 -3.33
CA SER A 673 16.49 -17.18 -2.85
C SER A 673 16.17 -18.31 -3.81
N ALA A 674 15.59 -19.37 -3.27
CA ALA A 674 15.07 -20.49 -4.05
C ALA A 674 13.74 -20.94 -3.45
N GLY A 675 12.84 -21.38 -4.29
CA GLY A 675 11.53 -21.84 -3.86
C GLY A 675 10.90 -22.86 -4.79
N LEU A 676 9.88 -23.48 -4.26
CA LEU A 676 9.04 -24.46 -4.97
C LEU A 676 7.59 -24.16 -4.70
N ASN A 677 6.80 -24.07 -5.79
CA ASN A 677 5.35 -24.14 -5.69
C ASN A 677 4.90 -25.53 -6.15
N VAL A 678 4.01 -26.15 -5.41
CA VAL A 678 3.30 -27.36 -5.76
C VAL A 678 1.85 -26.99 -5.96
N VAL A 679 1.32 -27.21 -7.17
CA VAL A 679 -0.03 -26.84 -7.60
C VAL A 679 -0.82 -28.10 -7.95
N TRP A 680 -2.13 -28.17 -7.58
CA TRP A 680 -3.01 -29.27 -7.90
C TRP A 680 -4.46 -28.83 -8.10
#